data_c235a4931483287a169b5f189da29fdb
#
_entry.id   c235a4931483287a169b5f189da29fdb
#
_cell.length_a   1.000
_cell.length_b   1.000
_cell.length_c   1.000
_cell.angle_alpha   90.00
_cell.angle_beta   90.00
_cell.angle_gamma   90.00
#
_symmetry.space_group_name_H-M   'P 1'
#
loop_
_entity.id
_entity.type
_entity.pdbx_description
1 polymer ?
#
loop_
_entity_poly.entity_id
_entity_poly.type
_entity_poly.pdbx_seq_one_letter_code
_entity_poly.pdbx_strand_id
1 'polypeptide(L)'
;MFGAVVPSHAQLIINEIMQSNIDCVMDDINEFPDSWVELYNAGSTAVNLNQYKLGITDNPDEAWQLPSRTIGSHQYFLLYCDKEDTGLHAPYRIDSGKSDGIWLFQNGKVADSVLKLKKQPAPNIAYGRKDDGGEKWGYQATPTPGKANCGKLCSELLGNPVFSSPGKVLKVGKAVRLTISLPEGAPEGTVIRYTTDGSEPTASSPEFNSTLMLRENTVIRAKLFCDGYLSPRSVTQSYIFFPTNRELTLPVISIATDDRYLNDPKIGIYVDGTYQSGKKNFEFDWRRPINFEYFEVDGDKSALNQLCETRIQGGATRTNPLKSLAIYANKRFDANQKRFSYEFFPDQKPGLTEFKSLVLRNSGNDFDYLYNRDAIMQRAMAENADLDWQAWRPAIIYINGKYRGMLNIRERSNEDNIYTNYDGLEDIDLFENWNELKEGTWDNLNAFKDFYAGHNHTLEEYAKWMDWEEFLNLMIMNLYFDNEDFPCNNIVMWRPRTEEGKWRWIAKDTDFGLGLYGASASYNTIAWVNEDGYDNDHNGWGNEWSGTRLFRRMMEDPDLKREFTDRCAIYTGDFLNEKGVRAIWDPMYEMIKTEYPFHRELYNKWWPNYAEELGNARNWLKQRDKCFLNYVKDYYKLDSTIPMTINSGQESTNAAITFNGVKLTKGVFDGKYYKGRKVTLNSTPASEQVVGWSVIVVAASGTTTTEYSGPSYRRSVLGIHWKD
;
A
#
# COMPACT_ATOMS: atom_id res chain seq x y z
N MET A 1 47.89 -0.30 53.76
CA MET A 1 46.62 -0.96 53.53
C MET A 1 45.92 -0.11 52.43
N PHE A 2 45.98 -0.56 51.20
CA PHE A 2 45.22 0.02 50.14
C PHE A 2 43.83 -0.65 50.13
N GLY A 3 42.83 0.07 50.62
CA GLY A 3 41.46 -0.40 50.52
C GLY A 3 41.05 -0.46 49.04
N ALA A 4 40.76 -1.65 48.57
CA ALA A 4 40.09 -1.80 47.27
C ALA A 4 38.75 -1.05 47.34
N VAL A 5 38.63 0.00 46.58
CA VAL A 5 37.32 0.65 46.32
C VAL A 5 36.55 -0.37 45.48
N VAL A 6 35.63 -1.11 46.10
CA VAL A 6 34.60 -1.85 45.43
C VAL A 6 33.75 -0.80 44.71
N PRO A 7 33.61 -0.81 43.40
CA PRO A 7 32.71 0.13 42.72
C PRO A 7 31.32 -0.12 43.31
N SER A 8 30.69 0.92 43.87
CA SER A 8 29.32 0.86 44.28
C SER A 8 28.51 0.63 43.01
N HIS A 9 27.90 -0.55 42.86
CA HIS A 9 26.96 -0.78 41.77
C HIS A 9 25.90 0.34 41.80
N ALA A 10 25.61 0.90 40.64
CA ALA A 10 24.54 1.85 40.53
C ALA A 10 23.24 1.22 41.09
N GLN A 11 22.47 1.99 41.82
CA GLN A 11 21.23 1.49 42.44
C GLN A 11 20.22 1.08 41.34
N LEU A 12 20.10 1.89 40.26
CA LEU A 12 19.25 1.63 39.09
C LEU A 12 20.15 1.25 37.91
N ILE A 13 19.84 0.17 37.24
CA ILE A 13 20.62 -0.40 36.14
C ILE A 13 19.75 -0.82 34.98
N ILE A 14 20.33 -0.89 33.79
CA ILE A 14 19.75 -1.49 32.60
C ILE A 14 19.82 -3.01 32.72
N ASN A 15 18.68 -3.71 32.61
CA ASN A 15 18.61 -5.16 32.84
C ASN A 15 18.34 -5.95 31.56
N GLU A 16 17.45 -5.49 30.71
CA GLU A 16 17.08 -6.14 29.45
C GLU A 16 16.73 -5.11 28.38
N ILE A 17 17.04 -5.40 27.11
CA ILE A 17 16.82 -4.51 25.96
C ILE A 17 16.19 -5.31 24.82
N MET A 18 15.12 -4.78 24.24
CA MET A 18 14.47 -5.29 23.04
C MET A 18 14.55 -4.24 21.93
N GLN A 19 15.25 -4.55 20.84
CA GLN A 19 15.38 -3.64 19.68
C GLN A 19 14.24 -3.82 18.66
N SER A 20 13.57 -4.97 18.68
CA SER A 20 12.49 -5.29 17.75
C SER A 20 11.44 -6.14 18.45
N ASN A 21 10.45 -5.45 18.99
CA ASN A 21 9.28 -6.04 19.60
C ASN A 21 8.16 -6.22 18.55
N ILE A 22 7.51 -7.38 18.55
CA ILE A 22 6.30 -7.62 17.74
C ILE A 22 5.09 -7.74 18.66
N ASP A 23 5.18 -8.58 19.68
CA ASP A 23 4.07 -8.90 20.58
C ASP A 23 4.52 -9.30 21.99
N CYS A 24 5.81 -9.16 22.28
CA CYS A 24 6.36 -9.49 23.59
C CYS A 24 5.83 -8.54 24.67
N VAL A 25 5.75 -7.26 24.38
CA VAL A 25 5.22 -6.21 25.26
C VAL A 25 4.23 -5.36 24.51
N MET A 26 3.06 -5.15 25.13
CA MET A 26 2.08 -4.10 24.79
C MET A 26 2.26 -2.98 25.81
N ASP A 27 2.21 -1.74 25.35
CA ASP A 27 2.35 -0.53 26.17
C ASP A 27 1.05 -0.10 26.87
N ASP A 28 1.10 1.07 27.49
CA ASP A 28 -0.03 1.65 28.25
C ASP A 28 -1.09 2.34 27.37
N ILE A 29 -0.83 2.48 26.05
CA ILE A 29 -1.79 2.99 25.05
C ILE A 29 -2.35 1.87 24.14
N ASN A 30 -2.11 0.62 24.46
CA ASN A 30 -2.52 -0.59 23.73
C ASN A 30 -1.87 -0.71 22.35
N GLU A 31 -0.64 -0.23 22.18
CA GLU A 31 0.18 -0.43 21.00
C GLU A 31 1.36 -1.37 21.31
N PHE A 32 2.08 -1.80 20.27
CA PHE A 32 3.28 -2.62 20.41
C PHE A 32 4.49 -1.76 20.09
N PRO A 33 5.19 -1.21 21.11
CA PRO A 33 6.31 -0.32 20.89
C PRO A 33 7.40 -1.03 20.08
N ASP A 34 8.04 -0.33 19.15
CA ASP A 34 9.09 -0.93 18.30
C ASP A 34 10.24 -1.54 19.11
N SER A 35 10.61 -0.86 20.19
CA SER A 35 11.69 -1.29 21.10
C SER A 35 11.38 -0.87 22.54
N TRP A 36 12.06 -1.52 23.50
CA TRP A 36 11.91 -1.19 24.90
C TRP A 36 13.20 -1.46 25.70
N VAL A 37 13.34 -0.79 26.84
CA VAL A 37 14.41 -1.00 27.83
C VAL A 37 13.76 -1.33 29.17
N GLU A 38 14.25 -2.38 29.83
CA GLU A 38 13.92 -2.67 31.21
C GLU A 38 14.99 -2.13 32.13
N LEU A 39 14.58 -1.41 33.17
CA LEU A 39 15.39 -1.00 34.30
C LEU A 39 15.09 -1.87 35.51
N TYR A 40 16.12 -2.18 36.26
CA TYR A 40 16.05 -2.94 37.52
C TYR A 40 16.65 -2.14 38.67
N ASN A 41 15.91 -2.02 39.77
CA ASN A 41 16.45 -1.43 41.00
C ASN A 41 17.17 -2.50 41.85
N ALA A 42 18.49 -2.55 41.72
CA ALA A 42 19.33 -3.48 42.48
C ALA A 42 19.55 -3.09 43.95
N GLY A 43 19.08 -1.89 44.34
CA GLY A 43 19.23 -1.38 45.70
C GLY A 43 18.11 -1.81 46.64
N SER A 44 18.35 -1.57 47.96
CA SER A 44 17.40 -1.89 49.04
C SER A 44 16.35 -0.81 49.30
N THR A 45 16.42 0.30 48.60
CA THR A 45 15.49 1.45 48.73
C THR A 45 14.80 1.77 47.42
N ALA A 46 13.65 2.42 47.49
CA ALA A 46 12.95 2.87 46.28
C ALA A 46 13.70 4.02 45.57
N VAL A 47 13.61 4.08 44.25
CA VAL A 47 14.25 5.10 43.39
C VAL A 47 13.18 5.83 42.59
N ASN A 48 13.32 7.17 42.48
CA ASN A 48 12.51 7.95 41.59
C ASN A 48 13.24 8.13 40.24
N LEU A 49 12.58 7.77 39.14
CA LEU A 49 13.14 7.81 37.79
C LEU A 49 13.47 9.23 37.31
N ASN A 50 12.80 10.28 37.83
CA ASN A 50 13.06 11.66 37.43
C ASN A 50 14.49 12.13 37.77
N GLN A 51 15.26 11.37 38.53
CA GLN A 51 16.68 11.63 38.78
C GLN A 51 17.60 11.10 37.68
N TYR A 52 17.01 10.41 36.69
CA TYR A 52 17.76 9.73 35.64
C TYR A 52 17.33 10.21 34.26
N LYS A 53 18.27 10.03 33.30
CA LYS A 53 18.01 10.19 31.87
C LYS A 53 18.44 8.92 31.15
N LEU A 54 17.75 8.58 30.06
CA LEU A 54 18.10 7.46 29.18
C LEU A 54 18.55 8.01 27.83
N GLY A 55 19.68 7.57 27.30
CA GLY A 55 20.23 8.04 26.02
C GLY A 55 20.68 6.89 25.13
N ILE A 56 20.71 7.16 23.81
CA ILE A 56 21.27 6.28 22.78
C ILE A 56 22.65 6.76 22.31
N THR A 57 23.14 7.85 22.88
CA THR A 57 24.49 8.41 22.76
C THR A 57 25.08 8.61 24.15
N ASP A 58 26.39 8.82 24.24
CA ASP A 58 27.10 9.10 25.50
C ASP A 58 26.96 10.55 26.00
N ASN A 59 26.15 11.34 25.34
CA ASN A 59 25.88 12.75 25.69
C ASN A 59 24.67 12.87 26.63
N PRO A 60 24.85 13.23 27.93
CA PRO A 60 23.75 13.37 28.87
C PRO A 60 22.80 14.56 28.53
N ASP A 61 23.25 15.53 27.73
CA ASP A 61 22.41 16.67 27.35
C ASP A 61 21.37 16.29 26.27
N GLU A 62 21.69 15.30 25.44
CA GLU A 62 20.78 14.73 24.43
C GLU A 62 19.87 13.61 24.99
N ALA A 63 20.14 13.16 26.21
CA ALA A 63 19.42 12.05 26.79
C ALA A 63 18.00 12.45 27.24
N TRP A 64 17.04 11.57 26.98
CA TRP A 64 15.63 11.71 27.36
C TRP A 64 15.47 11.72 28.89
N GLN A 65 14.80 12.71 29.44
CA GLN A 65 14.51 12.84 30.86
C GLN A 65 13.41 11.82 31.23
N LEU A 66 13.71 10.90 32.15
CA LEU A 66 12.74 9.91 32.57
C LEU A 66 11.60 10.55 33.39
N PRO A 67 10.37 10.01 33.23
CA PRO A 67 9.20 10.53 33.94
C PRO A 67 9.26 10.29 35.44
N SER A 68 8.50 11.08 36.22
CA SER A 68 8.41 10.91 37.67
C SER A 68 7.61 9.64 37.98
N ARG A 69 8.32 8.56 38.24
CA ARG A 69 7.81 7.25 38.65
C ARG A 69 8.76 6.66 39.69
N THR A 70 8.23 5.85 40.60
CA THR A 70 9.03 5.20 41.64
C THR A 70 9.16 3.71 41.40
N ILE A 71 10.37 3.19 41.43
CA ILE A 71 10.66 1.77 41.35
C ILE A 71 11.05 1.30 42.75
N GLY A 72 10.34 0.36 43.32
CA GLY A 72 10.63 -0.25 44.60
C GLY A 72 11.95 -1.07 44.57
N SER A 73 12.44 -1.44 45.75
CA SER A 73 13.61 -2.33 45.88
C SER A 73 13.37 -3.65 45.14
N HIS A 74 14.35 -4.07 44.32
CA HIS A 74 14.28 -5.31 43.52
C HIS A 74 13.08 -5.43 42.57
N GLN A 75 12.59 -4.29 42.07
CA GLN A 75 11.54 -4.23 41.07
C GLN A 75 12.05 -3.81 39.70
N TYR A 76 11.25 -4.12 38.67
CA TYR A 76 11.52 -3.85 37.26
C TYR A 76 10.63 -2.72 36.76
N PHE A 77 11.10 -2.00 35.73
CA PHE A 77 10.34 -0.94 35.09
C PHE A 77 10.65 -0.89 33.60
N LEU A 78 9.59 -0.90 32.75
CA LEU A 78 9.71 -0.83 31.31
C LEU A 78 9.58 0.61 30.81
N LEU A 79 10.47 0.96 29.88
CA LEU A 79 10.45 2.20 29.12
C LEU A 79 10.34 1.86 27.63
N TYR A 80 9.45 2.53 26.93
CA TYR A 80 9.16 2.29 25.52
C TYR A 80 10.01 3.23 24.65
N CYS A 81 10.59 2.71 23.58
CA CYS A 81 11.43 3.48 22.67
C CYS A 81 10.85 3.38 21.25
N ASP A 82 9.91 4.25 20.89
CA ASP A 82 9.07 4.21 19.70
C ASP A 82 8.86 5.56 19.00
N LYS A 83 9.43 6.66 19.53
CA LYS A 83 9.36 8.05 19.06
C LYS A 83 8.09 8.82 19.43
N GLU A 84 7.24 8.30 20.30
CA GLU A 84 6.02 9.02 20.71
C GLU A 84 6.28 10.24 21.60
N ASP A 85 7.45 10.30 22.25
CA ASP A 85 7.90 11.42 23.10
C ASP A 85 6.85 11.87 24.13
N THR A 86 6.20 10.91 24.77
CA THR A 86 5.18 11.19 25.79
C THR A 86 5.17 10.12 26.88
N GLY A 87 4.93 10.49 28.14
CA GLY A 87 4.77 9.55 29.26
C GLY A 87 5.95 8.61 29.45
N LEU A 88 5.79 7.34 29.16
CA LEU A 88 6.82 6.29 29.25
C LEU A 88 7.54 6.05 27.91
N HIS A 89 7.24 6.83 26.89
CA HIS A 89 7.70 6.68 25.53
C HIS A 89 8.82 7.67 25.21
N ALA A 90 9.98 7.15 24.78
CA ALA A 90 11.14 7.95 24.42
C ALA A 90 11.00 8.57 23.00
N PRO A 91 11.65 9.72 22.72
CA PRO A 91 11.62 10.38 21.42
C PRO A 91 12.45 9.65 20.34
N TYR A 92 12.92 8.46 20.60
CA TYR A 92 13.76 7.67 19.70
C TYR A 92 13.43 6.16 19.74
N ARG A 93 13.90 5.45 18.72
CA ARG A 93 13.94 3.99 18.65
C ARG A 93 15.38 3.50 18.92
N ILE A 94 15.50 2.29 19.48
CA ILE A 94 16.77 1.62 19.59
C ILE A 94 17.07 0.91 18.27
N ASP A 95 17.83 1.56 17.39
CA ASP A 95 18.26 0.96 16.12
C ASP A 95 19.77 0.64 16.20
N SER A 96 20.12 -0.62 16.01
CA SER A 96 21.50 -1.10 16.01
C SER A 96 22.41 -0.48 14.93
N GLY A 97 21.86 0.27 13.98
CA GLY A 97 22.60 1.00 12.96
C GLY A 97 22.89 2.46 13.33
N LYS A 98 22.20 2.99 14.35
CA LYS A 98 22.28 4.40 14.77
C LYS A 98 22.62 4.59 16.25
N SER A 99 22.51 3.53 17.05
CA SER A 99 22.77 3.57 18.49
C SER A 99 24.05 2.79 18.79
N ASP A 100 25.10 3.48 19.24
CA ASP A 100 26.36 2.84 19.66
C ASP A 100 26.21 2.08 20.99
N GLY A 101 25.17 2.34 21.75
CA GLY A 101 24.81 1.73 23.01
C GLY A 101 23.57 2.33 23.63
N ILE A 102 23.35 2.01 24.89
CA ILE A 102 22.33 2.60 25.76
C ILE A 102 23.01 3.09 27.02
N TRP A 103 22.71 4.33 27.41
CA TRP A 103 23.29 4.95 28.61
C TRP A 103 22.17 5.37 29.56
N LEU A 104 22.35 5.02 30.82
CA LEU A 104 21.58 5.52 31.93
C LEU A 104 22.39 6.58 32.67
N PHE A 105 21.92 7.80 32.75
CA PHE A 105 22.63 8.89 33.44
C PHE A 105 21.93 9.26 34.74
N GLN A 106 22.71 9.64 35.74
CA GLN A 106 22.26 10.26 36.98
C GLN A 106 23.11 11.50 37.29
N ASN A 107 22.51 12.65 37.50
CA ASN A 107 23.23 13.90 37.78
C ASN A 107 24.32 14.21 36.72
N GLY A 108 24.03 13.99 35.45
CA GLY A 108 24.95 14.23 34.33
C GLY A 108 26.12 13.23 34.22
N LYS A 109 26.15 12.17 35.05
CA LYS A 109 27.16 11.11 35.02
C LYS A 109 26.54 9.78 34.61
N VAL A 110 27.32 8.96 33.93
CA VAL A 110 26.90 7.59 33.57
C VAL A 110 26.72 6.77 34.86
N ALA A 111 25.51 6.33 35.11
CA ALA A 111 25.15 5.40 36.18
C ALA A 111 25.31 3.94 35.73
N ASP A 112 24.85 3.63 34.51
CA ASP A 112 25.03 2.30 33.89
C ASP A 112 25.04 2.46 32.37
N SER A 113 25.59 1.51 31.62
CA SER A 113 25.62 1.54 30.18
C SER A 113 25.79 0.17 29.54
N VAL A 114 25.23 0.00 28.37
CA VAL A 114 25.43 -1.15 27.48
C VAL A 114 26.05 -0.65 26.18
N LEU A 115 27.38 -0.85 26.08
CA LEU A 115 28.16 -0.37 24.93
C LEU A 115 28.20 -1.43 23.82
N LYS A 116 28.35 -0.98 22.57
CA LYS A 116 28.44 -1.86 21.39
C LYS A 116 27.25 -2.81 21.32
N LEU A 117 26.02 -2.23 21.40
CA LEU A 117 24.78 -2.99 21.32
C LEU A 117 24.74 -3.80 20.02
N LYS A 118 24.76 -5.13 20.17
CA LYS A 118 24.70 -6.03 19.01
C LYS A 118 23.29 -5.96 18.38
N LYS A 119 23.26 -6.03 17.04
CA LYS A 119 21.98 -6.14 16.33
C LYS A 119 21.22 -7.37 16.77
N GLN A 120 19.97 -7.19 17.14
CA GLN A 120 19.06 -8.28 17.48
C GLN A 120 18.91 -9.23 16.28
N PRO A 121 19.09 -10.55 16.46
CA PRO A 121 19.13 -11.52 15.35
C PRO A 121 17.76 -11.79 14.73
N ALA A 122 16.69 -11.65 15.51
CA ALA A 122 15.30 -11.75 15.06
C ALA A 122 14.38 -10.98 16.03
N PRO A 123 13.15 -10.63 15.62
CA PRO A 123 12.17 -10.02 16.53
C PRO A 123 11.92 -10.88 17.77
N ASN A 124 11.53 -10.23 18.87
CA ASN A 124 11.23 -10.86 20.17
C ASN A 124 12.39 -11.66 20.78
N ILE A 125 13.64 -11.34 20.44
CA ILE A 125 14.84 -11.86 21.10
C ILE A 125 15.49 -10.70 21.86
N ALA A 126 15.45 -10.73 23.17
CA ALA A 126 16.06 -9.68 23.98
C ALA A 126 17.59 -9.84 24.14
N TYR A 127 18.26 -8.72 24.41
CA TYR A 127 19.64 -8.70 24.86
C TYR A 127 19.65 -8.25 26.30
N GLY A 128 20.00 -9.17 27.23
CA GLY A 128 19.83 -8.92 28.63
C GLY A 128 20.97 -9.49 29.48
N ARG A 129 20.96 -9.11 30.77
CA ARG A 129 21.85 -9.70 31.77
C ARG A 129 21.48 -11.17 32.01
N LYS A 130 22.44 -12.02 32.32
CA LYS A 130 22.15 -13.43 32.64
C LYS A 130 21.25 -13.54 33.88
N ASP A 131 21.64 -12.86 34.91
CA ASP A 131 20.97 -12.75 36.21
C ASP A 131 20.75 -11.27 36.48
N ASP A 132 19.69 -10.92 37.22
CA ASP A 132 19.37 -9.51 37.53
C ASP A 132 20.55 -8.82 38.19
N GLY A 133 20.98 -7.71 37.60
CA GLY A 133 22.15 -6.97 38.08
C GLY A 133 23.49 -7.61 37.80
N GLY A 134 23.55 -8.81 37.19
CA GLY A 134 24.80 -9.50 36.89
C GLY A 134 25.61 -8.85 35.76
N GLU A 135 26.89 -9.16 35.64
CA GLU A 135 27.78 -8.55 34.65
C GLU A 135 27.73 -9.23 33.28
N LYS A 136 27.24 -10.48 33.20
CA LYS A 136 27.22 -11.25 31.95
C LYS A 136 26.01 -10.91 31.11
N TRP A 137 26.23 -10.47 29.86
CA TRP A 137 25.23 -10.13 28.86
C TRP A 137 25.19 -11.14 27.72
N GLY A 138 23.99 -11.34 27.15
CA GLY A 138 23.80 -12.17 25.98
C GLY A 138 22.38 -12.14 25.47
N TYR A 139 22.09 -12.86 24.38
CA TYR A 139 20.77 -13.00 23.87
C TYR A 139 19.91 -13.93 24.72
N GLN A 140 18.66 -13.56 24.93
CA GLN A 140 17.65 -14.34 25.61
C GLN A 140 16.56 -14.75 24.61
N ALA A 141 16.48 -16.06 24.34
CA ALA A 141 15.43 -16.58 23.43
C ALA A 141 14.01 -16.43 24.00
N THR A 142 13.90 -16.25 25.31
CA THR A 142 12.67 -15.97 26.04
C THR A 142 12.86 -14.67 26.81
N PRO A 143 12.38 -13.53 26.31
CA PRO A 143 12.39 -12.26 27.03
C PRO A 143 11.60 -12.35 28.33
N THR A 144 12.00 -11.54 29.33
CA THR A 144 11.44 -11.57 30.68
C THR A 144 10.93 -10.20 31.16
N PRO A 145 10.17 -9.43 30.34
CA PRO A 145 9.74 -8.08 30.70
C PRO A 145 8.93 -8.08 32.02
N GLY A 146 9.38 -7.24 32.97
CA GLY A 146 8.76 -7.08 34.28
C GLY A 146 9.01 -8.23 35.27
N LYS A 147 9.97 -9.12 34.95
CA LYS A 147 10.28 -10.33 35.78
C LYS A 147 11.77 -10.58 35.83
N ALA A 148 12.18 -11.45 36.77
CA ALA A 148 13.56 -11.89 36.88
C ALA A 148 14.09 -12.54 35.59
N ASN A 149 15.29 -12.21 35.19
CA ASN A 149 15.97 -12.81 34.05
C ASN A 149 16.04 -14.33 34.16
N CYS A 150 15.91 -15.03 33.03
CA CYS A 150 15.76 -16.50 32.99
C CYS A 150 17.04 -17.28 33.31
N GLY A 151 18.18 -16.62 33.50
CA GLY A 151 19.47 -17.25 33.79
C GLY A 151 20.11 -18.00 32.62
N LYS A 152 19.49 -17.98 31.43
CA LYS A 152 19.98 -18.64 30.22
C LYS A 152 20.33 -17.62 29.14
N LEU A 153 21.57 -17.70 28.66
CA LEU A 153 22.04 -16.90 27.53
C LEU A 153 22.39 -17.81 26.36
N CYS A 154 22.07 -17.32 25.16
CA CYS A 154 22.48 -17.95 23.91
C CYS A 154 23.55 -17.08 23.23
N SER A 155 24.55 -17.71 22.63
CA SER A 155 25.67 -17.00 22.00
C SER A 155 25.70 -17.09 20.49
N GLU A 156 25.13 -18.13 19.92
CA GLU A 156 25.21 -18.48 18.51
C GLU A 156 23.85 -18.75 17.91
N LEU A 157 23.75 -18.54 16.56
CA LEU A 157 22.54 -18.76 15.78
C LEU A 157 22.61 -20.10 15.07
N LEU A 158 21.52 -20.84 15.08
CA LEU A 158 21.32 -22.00 14.22
C LEU A 158 21.07 -21.56 12.79
N GLY A 159 21.45 -22.43 11.84
CA GLY A 159 21.04 -22.28 10.43
C GLY A 159 19.56 -22.54 10.21
N ASN A 160 19.16 -22.66 8.93
CA ASN A 160 17.79 -22.99 8.54
C ASN A 160 17.67 -24.49 8.21
N PRO A 161 16.53 -25.14 8.51
CA PRO A 161 16.25 -26.47 8.02
C PRO A 161 16.14 -26.49 6.48
N VAL A 162 16.55 -27.58 5.84
CA VAL A 162 16.59 -27.74 4.38
C VAL A 162 15.45 -28.64 3.94
N PHE A 163 14.55 -28.09 3.15
CA PHE A 163 13.41 -28.81 2.58
C PHE A 163 13.77 -29.48 1.24
N SER A 164 13.38 -30.74 1.05
CA SER A 164 13.60 -31.48 -0.20
C SER A 164 12.75 -30.99 -1.37
N SER A 165 11.71 -30.21 -1.11
CA SER A 165 10.83 -29.65 -2.12
C SER A 165 10.34 -28.25 -1.67
N PRO A 166 10.42 -27.24 -2.54
CA PRO A 166 9.79 -25.93 -2.27
C PRO A 166 8.28 -26.06 -2.24
N GLY A 167 7.60 -25.01 -1.74
CA GLY A 167 6.16 -24.86 -1.79
C GLY A 167 5.62 -24.94 -3.21
N LYS A 168 4.41 -25.49 -3.36
CA LYS A 168 3.80 -25.78 -4.67
C LYS A 168 2.29 -25.63 -4.65
N VAL A 169 1.73 -25.29 -5.82
CA VAL A 169 0.31 -25.49 -6.11
C VAL A 169 0.17 -26.72 -7.01
N LEU A 170 -0.64 -27.68 -6.61
CA LEU A 170 -0.84 -28.95 -7.30
C LEU A 170 -2.33 -29.20 -7.52
N LYS A 171 -2.68 -30.04 -8.49
CA LYS A 171 -4.04 -30.56 -8.62
C LYS A 171 -4.33 -31.60 -7.52
N VAL A 172 -5.55 -31.60 -6.98
CA VAL A 172 -6.03 -32.63 -6.07
C VAL A 172 -5.81 -34.01 -6.71
N GLY A 173 -5.45 -35.01 -5.92
CA GLY A 173 -5.08 -36.37 -6.38
C GLY A 173 -3.57 -36.55 -6.63
N LYS A 174 -2.78 -35.51 -6.64
CA LYS A 174 -1.32 -35.59 -6.56
C LYS A 174 -0.86 -35.77 -5.12
N ALA A 175 0.43 -36.03 -4.91
CA ALA A 175 1.04 -36.13 -3.60
C ALA A 175 2.46 -35.54 -3.62
N VAL A 176 2.89 -34.99 -2.48
CA VAL A 176 4.26 -34.57 -2.28
C VAL A 176 4.91 -35.44 -1.21
N ARG A 177 6.03 -36.05 -1.57
CA ARG A 177 6.91 -36.70 -0.62
C ARG A 177 7.91 -35.68 -0.12
N LEU A 178 7.82 -35.32 1.16
CA LEU A 178 8.61 -34.25 1.78
C LEU A 178 9.56 -34.82 2.83
N THR A 179 10.84 -34.49 2.71
CA THR A 179 11.84 -34.65 3.76
C THR A 179 12.42 -33.29 4.15
N ILE A 180 12.81 -33.17 5.41
CA ILE A 180 13.49 -31.99 5.94
C ILE A 180 14.78 -32.47 6.62
N SER A 181 15.89 -31.82 6.32
CA SER A 181 17.20 -32.20 6.87
C SER A 181 17.88 -31.04 7.58
N LEU A 182 18.82 -31.36 8.44
CA LEU A 182 19.72 -30.39 9.05
C LEU A 182 20.62 -29.75 7.97
N PRO A 183 20.97 -28.47 8.09
CA PRO A 183 22.00 -27.86 7.26
C PRO A 183 23.37 -28.43 7.60
N GLU A 184 24.31 -28.28 6.66
CA GLU A 184 25.72 -28.64 6.90
C GLU A 184 26.29 -27.84 8.09
N GLY A 185 27.04 -28.49 8.98
CA GLY A 185 27.64 -27.85 10.15
C GLY A 185 26.67 -27.60 11.31
N ALA A 186 25.47 -28.16 11.30
CA ALA A 186 24.56 -28.06 12.45
C ALA A 186 25.22 -28.64 13.71
N PRO A 187 25.13 -27.97 14.88
CA PRO A 187 25.66 -28.46 16.13
C PRO A 187 25.11 -29.84 16.50
N GLU A 188 25.92 -30.65 17.20
CA GLU A 188 25.49 -31.94 17.73
C GLU A 188 24.27 -31.75 18.68
N GLY A 189 23.31 -32.64 18.61
CA GLY A 189 22.06 -32.55 19.38
C GLY A 189 21.02 -31.60 18.80
N THR A 190 21.27 -30.99 17.61
CA THR A 190 20.27 -30.20 16.92
C THR A 190 19.09 -31.06 16.44
N VAL A 191 17.87 -30.64 16.75
CA VAL A 191 16.64 -31.28 16.31
C VAL A 191 15.80 -30.35 15.42
N ILE A 192 15.05 -30.94 14.49
CA ILE A 192 14.09 -30.19 13.67
C ILE A 192 12.72 -30.33 14.31
N ARG A 193 12.08 -29.22 14.67
CA ARG A 193 10.68 -29.18 15.09
C ARG A 193 9.83 -28.57 14.00
N TYR A 194 8.60 -29.04 13.83
CA TYR A 194 7.72 -28.56 12.78
C TYR A 194 6.26 -28.47 13.19
N THR A 195 5.49 -27.71 12.43
CA THR A 195 4.04 -27.59 12.50
C THR A 195 3.42 -27.74 11.10
N THR A 196 2.12 -28.01 11.03
CA THR A 196 1.40 -28.23 9.76
C THR A 196 0.20 -27.28 9.59
N ASP A 197 -0.03 -26.37 10.55
CA ASP A 197 -1.17 -25.50 10.68
C ASP A 197 -0.85 -24.01 10.58
N GLY A 198 0.42 -23.68 10.24
CA GLY A 198 0.90 -22.31 10.15
C GLY A 198 1.41 -21.69 11.47
N SER A 199 1.27 -22.39 12.61
CA SER A 199 1.83 -21.94 13.89
C SER A 199 3.35 -21.95 13.89
N GLU A 200 3.99 -21.08 14.68
CA GLU A 200 5.45 -21.06 14.85
C GLU A 200 5.90 -22.28 15.64
N PRO A 201 6.86 -23.11 15.14
CA PRO A 201 7.39 -24.24 15.88
C PRO A 201 8.06 -23.82 17.18
N THR A 202 7.76 -24.52 18.27
CA THR A 202 8.33 -24.36 19.61
C THR A 202 9.18 -25.57 19.97
N ALA A 203 9.91 -25.50 21.09
CA ALA A 203 10.68 -26.63 21.61
C ALA A 203 9.81 -27.85 21.96
N SER A 204 8.49 -27.66 22.15
CA SER A 204 7.50 -28.73 22.40
C SER A 204 6.77 -29.22 21.16
N SER A 205 6.97 -28.60 20.00
CA SER A 205 6.37 -29.04 18.72
C SER A 205 6.91 -30.43 18.33
N PRO A 206 6.17 -31.20 17.50
CA PRO A 206 6.61 -32.49 16.98
C PRO A 206 8.00 -32.42 16.36
N GLU A 207 8.82 -33.46 16.61
CA GLU A 207 10.12 -33.60 15.99
C GLU A 207 9.98 -34.25 14.61
N PHE A 208 10.69 -33.69 13.62
CA PHE A 208 10.74 -34.25 12.29
C PHE A 208 11.78 -35.36 12.22
N ASN A 209 11.33 -36.59 12.17
CA ASN A 209 12.16 -37.78 12.11
C ASN A 209 11.76 -38.79 11.03
N SER A 210 10.78 -38.42 10.19
CA SER A 210 10.28 -39.30 9.08
C SER A 210 9.75 -38.48 7.90
N THR A 211 9.71 -39.13 6.73
CA THR A 211 9.14 -38.55 5.51
C THR A 211 7.64 -38.28 5.68
N LEU A 212 7.18 -37.10 5.28
CA LEU A 212 5.77 -36.76 5.18
C LEU A 212 5.24 -37.02 3.77
N MET A 213 4.01 -37.55 3.69
CA MET A 213 3.27 -37.70 2.44
C MET A 213 2.08 -36.77 2.44
N LEU A 214 2.22 -35.61 1.77
CA LEU A 214 1.20 -34.56 1.71
C LEU A 214 0.23 -34.85 0.55
N ARG A 215 -1.08 -34.78 0.82
CA ARG A 215 -2.17 -35.02 -0.14
C ARG A 215 -3.30 -33.99 -0.05
N GLU A 216 -3.20 -33.10 0.90
CA GLU A 216 -4.15 -32.02 1.17
C GLU A 216 -3.41 -30.73 1.51
N ASN A 217 -4.12 -29.59 1.47
CA ASN A 217 -3.54 -28.30 1.77
C ASN A 217 -2.82 -28.33 3.11
N THR A 218 -1.52 -28.09 3.07
CA THR A 218 -0.66 -28.15 4.24
C THR A 218 0.37 -27.02 4.20
N VAL A 219 0.49 -26.30 5.28
CA VAL A 219 1.54 -25.32 5.49
C VAL A 219 2.55 -25.87 6.48
N ILE A 220 3.73 -26.23 6.00
CA ILE A 220 4.80 -26.74 6.86
C ILE A 220 5.69 -25.58 7.29
N ARG A 221 5.80 -25.37 8.61
CA ARG A 221 6.83 -24.52 9.20
C ARG A 221 7.80 -25.39 9.96
N ALA A 222 9.08 -25.19 9.75
CA ALA A 222 10.13 -25.95 10.43
C ALA A 222 11.21 -25.04 11.00
N LYS A 223 11.74 -25.40 12.15
CA LYS A 223 12.71 -24.63 12.92
C LYS A 223 13.68 -25.55 13.63
N LEU A 224 14.94 -25.13 13.74
CA LEU A 224 15.96 -25.90 14.44
C LEU A 224 16.01 -25.52 15.93
N PHE A 225 16.27 -26.50 16.79
CA PHE A 225 16.45 -26.30 18.20
C PHE A 225 17.72 -27.05 18.67
N CYS A 226 18.56 -26.36 19.45
CA CYS A 226 19.70 -26.92 20.13
C CYS A 226 19.91 -26.14 21.42
N ASP A 227 20.23 -26.82 22.51
CA ASP A 227 20.47 -26.14 23.81
C ASP A 227 21.67 -25.18 23.72
N GLY A 228 21.51 -23.97 24.25
CA GLY A 228 22.53 -22.92 24.19
C GLY A 228 22.58 -22.13 22.87
N TYR A 229 21.76 -22.47 21.90
CA TYR A 229 21.67 -21.77 20.59
C TYR A 229 20.35 -21.07 20.41
N LEU A 230 20.34 -20.06 19.52
CA LEU A 230 19.15 -19.35 19.09
C LEU A 230 18.61 -19.91 17.77
N SER A 231 17.29 -20.06 17.70
CA SER A 231 16.56 -20.33 16.45
C SER A 231 15.80 -19.08 16.02
N PRO A 232 16.41 -18.14 15.31
CA PRO A 232 15.82 -16.82 15.11
C PRO A 232 14.57 -16.83 14.24
N ARG A 233 14.42 -17.81 13.34
CA ARG A 233 13.31 -17.89 12.41
C ARG A 233 12.96 -19.34 12.02
N SER A 234 11.70 -19.55 11.57
CA SER A 234 11.29 -20.77 10.88
C SER A 234 11.38 -20.61 9.37
N VAL A 235 11.53 -21.73 8.67
CA VAL A 235 11.35 -21.85 7.22
C VAL A 235 9.95 -22.36 6.94
N THR A 236 9.24 -21.71 6.04
CA THR A 236 7.86 -22.06 5.68
C THR A 236 7.78 -22.51 4.24
N GLN A 237 6.99 -23.57 3.97
CA GLN A 237 6.65 -24.04 2.63
C GLN A 237 5.19 -24.43 2.60
N SER A 238 4.43 -23.90 1.64
CA SER A 238 3.00 -24.18 1.46
C SER A 238 2.79 -25.15 0.32
N TYR A 239 2.00 -26.18 0.56
CA TYR A 239 1.59 -27.18 -0.43
C TYR A 239 0.09 -27.08 -0.59
N ILE A 240 -0.36 -26.49 -1.70
CA ILE A 240 -1.77 -26.20 -1.99
C ILE A 240 -2.26 -27.19 -3.04
N PHE A 241 -3.29 -27.96 -2.71
CA PHE A 241 -3.93 -28.93 -3.61
C PHE A 241 -5.20 -28.30 -4.18
N PHE A 242 -5.06 -27.70 -5.36
CA PHE A 242 -6.14 -26.97 -6.02
C PHE A 242 -7.19 -27.93 -6.59
N PRO A 243 -8.51 -27.69 -6.39
CA PRO A 243 -9.57 -28.58 -6.84
C PRO A 243 -9.55 -28.87 -8.35
N THR A 244 -9.81 -30.12 -8.75
CA THR A 244 -9.79 -30.53 -10.16
C THR A 244 -10.99 -30.06 -10.98
N ASN A 245 -12.09 -29.70 -10.31
CA ASN A 245 -13.31 -29.17 -10.92
C ASN A 245 -13.24 -27.62 -11.13
N ARG A 246 -12.09 -27.01 -10.83
CA ARG A 246 -11.82 -25.59 -11.04
C ARG A 246 -10.58 -25.41 -11.90
N GLU A 247 -10.61 -24.41 -12.75
CA GLU A 247 -9.44 -23.98 -13.50
C GLU A 247 -8.65 -22.94 -12.69
N LEU A 248 -7.35 -23.12 -12.58
CA LEU A 248 -6.46 -22.14 -11.95
C LEU A 248 -6.15 -21.04 -12.97
N THR A 249 -6.84 -19.92 -12.88
CA THR A 249 -6.68 -18.77 -13.80
C THR A 249 -6.00 -17.57 -13.14
N LEU A 250 -5.83 -17.61 -11.83
CA LEU A 250 -5.23 -16.53 -11.04
C LEU A 250 -4.01 -17.04 -10.27
N PRO A 251 -3.02 -16.17 -9.99
CA PRO A 251 -1.95 -16.50 -9.08
C PRO A 251 -2.49 -16.83 -7.70
N VAL A 252 -1.72 -17.62 -6.94
CA VAL A 252 -2.07 -18.02 -5.58
C VAL A 252 -1.13 -17.36 -4.58
N ILE A 253 -1.71 -16.78 -3.53
CA ILE A 253 -0.99 -16.29 -2.35
C ILE A 253 -1.30 -17.22 -1.19
N SER A 254 -0.24 -17.74 -0.54
CA SER A 254 -0.35 -18.43 0.74
C SER A 254 0.28 -17.60 1.84
N ILE A 255 -0.54 -17.27 2.83
CA ILE A 255 -0.12 -16.57 4.04
C ILE A 255 -0.09 -17.58 5.17
N ALA A 256 1.09 -17.74 5.80
CA ALA A 256 1.25 -18.55 6.99
C ALA A 256 1.56 -17.65 8.20
N THR A 257 0.83 -17.85 9.28
CA THR A 257 1.02 -17.10 10.52
C THR A 257 0.50 -17.92 11.70
N ASP A 258 0.96 -17.61 12.89
CA ASP A 258 0.40 -18.18 14.13
C ASP A 258 -1.05 -17.72 14.27
N ASP A 259 -1.96 -18.66 14.56
CA ASP A 259 -3.39 -18.38 14.66
C ASP A 259 -3.72 -17.31 15.71
N ARG A 260 -2.92 -17.17 16.76
CA ARG A 260 -3.07 -16.13 17.79
C ARG A 260 -2.98 -14.72 17.21
N TYR A 261 -2.16 -14.51 16.17
CA TYR A 261 -2.05 -13.20 15.52
C TYR A 261 -3.30 -12.79 14.74
N LEU A 262 -4.14 -13.77 14.40
CA LEU A 262 -5.44 -13.51 13.75
C LEU A 262 -6.59 -13.49 14.76
N ASN A 263 -6.66 -14.49 15.65
CA ASN A 263 -7.88 -14.83 16.37
C ASN A 263 -7.82 -14.66 17.90
N ASP A 264 -6.64 -14.40 18.49
CA ASP A 264 -6.54 -14.17 19.92
C ASP A 264 -7.28 -12.87 20.32
N PRO A 265 -8.13 -12.87 21.35
CA PRO A 265 -8.90 -11.68 21.72
C PRO A 265 -8.07 -10.51 22.23
N LYS A 266 -6.80 -10.71 22.60
CA LYS A 266 -5.92 -9.62 23.08
C LYS A 266 -5.01 -9.08 21.97
N ILE A 267 -4.51 -9.94 21.08
CA ILE A 267 -3.49 -9.56 20.11
C ILE A 267 -3.85 -9.87 18.65
N GLY A 268 -4.93 -10.58 18.42
CA GLY A 268 -5.37 -10.97 17.08
C GLY A 268 -5.97 -9.81 16.30
N ILE A 269 -5.60 -9.69 15.02
CA ILE A 269 -5.99 -8.57 14.16
C ILE A 269 -7.29 -8.80 13.36
N TYR A 270 -7.92 -9.97 13.46
CA TYR A 270 -9.16 -10.29 12.74
C TYR A 270 -10.43 -10.26 13.62
N VAL A 271 -10.27 -10.08 14.92
CA VAL A 271 -11.35 -10.15 15.92
C VAL A 271 -11.70 -8.78 16.51
N ASP A 272 -12.83 -8.68 17.13
CA ASP A 272 -13.26 -7.47 17.83
C ASP A 272 -12.36 -7.15 19.03
N GLY A 273 -11.85 -8.18 19.71
CA GLY A 273 -10.96 -8.04 20.84
C GLY A 273 -11.69 -7.77 22.17
N THR A 274 -10.88 -7.52 23.21
CA THR A 274 -11.37 -7.35 24.58
C THR A 274 -11.07 -5.96 25.19
N TYR A 275 -10.51 -5.05 24.41
CA TYR A 275 -10.14 -3.71 24.91
C TYR A 275 -11.37 -2.83 25.08
N GLN A 276 -11.44 -2.14 26.21
CA GLN A 276 -12.55 -1.23 26.54
C GLN A 276 -12.41 0.18 25.94
N SER A 277 -11.44 0.37 25.06
CA SER A 277 -11.14 1.68 24.43
C SER A 277 -12.20 2.14 23.41
N GLY A 278 -13.22 1.33 23.14
CA GLY A 278 -14.18 1.55 22.06
C GLY A 278 -13.67 1.17 20.67
N LYS A 279 -12.38 0.86 20.52
CA LYS A 279 -11.76 0.35 19.29
C LYS A 279 -11.73 -1.18 19.30
N LYS A 280 -11.96 -1.75 18.13
CA LYS A 280 -11.79 -3.20 17.88
C LYS A 280 -10.34 -3.49 17.50
N ASN A 281 -9.88 -4.73 17.72
CA ASN A 281 -8.48 -5.09 17.41
C ASN A 281 -8.10 -4.81 15.96
N PHE A 282 -8.99 -5.01 15.00
CA PHE A 282 -8.74 -4.73 13.58
C PHE A 282 -8.72 -3.22 13.23
N GLU A 283 -9.06 -2.34 14.17
CA GLU A 283 -8.99 -0.88 13.99
C GLU A 283 -7.65 -0.28 14.43
N PHE A 284 -6.85 -1.06 15.18
CA PHE A 284 -5.47 -0.70 15.49
C PHE A 284 -4.55 -0.98 14.30
N ASP A 285 -3.45 -0.25 14.23
CA ASP A 285 -2.43 -0.44 13.19
C ASP A 285 -1.40 -1.51 13.55
N TRP A 286 -1.79 -2.48 14.38
CA TRP A 286 -0.93 -3.57 14.83
C TRP A 286 -0.39 -4.39 13.68
N ARG A 287 0.93 -4.50 13.59
CA ARG A 287 1.62 -5.36 12.64
C ARG A 287 1.86 -6.74 13.21
N ARG A 288 1.59 -7.77 12.42
CA ARG A 288 1.79 -9.17 12.79
C ARG A 288 2.71 -9.86 11.80
N PRO A 289 3.59 -10.76 12.26
CA PRO A 289 4.48 -11.51 11.37
C PRO A 289 3.69 -12.52 10.54
N ILE A 290 4.02 -12.58 9.27
CA ILE A 290 3.51 -13.60 8.35
C ILE A 290 4.65 -14.12 7.49
N ASN A 291 4.49 -15.33 6.97
CA ASN A 291 5.23 -15.78 5.80
C ASN A 291 4.34 -15.61 4.57
N PHE A 292 4.83 -14.92 3.58
CA PHE A 292 4.15 -14.64 2.31
C PHE A 292 4.76 -15.48 1.21
N GLU A 293 3.97 -16.36 0.58
CA GLU A 293 4.34 -17.12 -0.61
C GLU A 293 3.45 -16.73 -1.76
N TYR A 294 4.07 -16.48 -2.91
CA TYR A 294 3.39 -16.15 -4.15
C TYR A 294 3.68 -17.22 -5.23
N PHE A 295 2.64 -17.70 -5.87
CA PHE A 295 2.71 -18.74 -6.91
C PHE A 295 2.05 -18.21 -8.18
N GLU A 296 2.76 -18.26 -9.28
CA GLU A 296 2.18 -18.00 -10.60
C GLU A 296 1.25 -19.12 -11.06
N VAL A 297 0.35 -18.79 -12.00
CA VAL A 297 -0.62 -19.74 -12.55
C VAL A 297 0.04 -20.99 -13.10
N ASP A 298 1.14 -20.82 -13.85
CA ASP A 298 1.88 -21.92 -14.48
C ASP A 298 3.17 -22.28 -13.72
N GLY A 299 3.33 -21.74 -12.51
CA GLY A 299 4.51 -21.96 -11.67
C GLY A 299 4.50 -23.33 -10.99
N ASP A 300 5.60 -24.04 -11.06
CA ASP A 300 5.81 -25.33 -10.39
C ASP A 300 6.30 -25.21 -8.94
N LYS A 301 6.63 -23.98 -8.52
CA LYS A 301 7.11 -23.61 -7.17
C LYS A 301 6.74 -22.17 -6.85
N SER A 302 6.89 -21.77 -5.60
CA SER A 302 6.74 -20.36 -5.21
C SER A 302 7.74 -19.46 -5.97
N ALA A 303 7.22 -18.42 -6.61
CA ALA A 303 8.01 -17.37 -7.26
C ALA A 303 8.61 -16.41 -6.22
N LEU A 304 7.91 -16.22 -5.10
CA LEU A 304 8.39 -15.47 -3.94
C LEU A 304 7.99 -16.22 -2.66
N ASN A 305 8.93 -16.30 -1.70
CA ASN A 305 8.70 -16.84 -0.37
C ASN A 305 9.49 -16.00 0.64
N GLN A 306 8.79 -15.24 1.48
CA GLN A 306 9.42 -14.24 2.33
C GLN A 306 8.69 -14.06 3.65
N LEU A 307 9.45 -13.95 4.75
CA LEU A 307 8.96 -13.46 6.02
C LEU A 307 8.74 -11.94 5.93
N CYS A 308 7.58 -11.49 6.36
CA CYS A 308 7.19 -10.09 6.32
C CYS A 308 6.15 -9.79 7.41
N GLU A 309 5.56 -8.61 7.36
CA GLU A 309 4.52 -8.18 8.29
C GLU A 309 3.23 -7.87 7.57
N THR A 310 2.13 -8.01 8.30
CA THR A 310 0.81 -7.56 7.84
C THR A 310 0.10 -6.77 8.94
N ARG A 311 -0.75 -5.84 8.49
CA ARG A 311 -1.79 -5.21 9.31
C ARG A 311 -3.10 -5.15 8.54
N ILE A 312 -4.20 -4.93 9.23
CA ILE A 312 -5.48 -4.67 8.56
C ILE A 312 -5.43 -3.28 7.92
N GLN A 313 -5.89 -3.20 6.66
CA GLN A 313 -5.93 -1.97 5.86
C GLN A 313 -7.37 -1.55 5.61
N GLY A 314 -7.61 -0.23 5.52
CA GLY A 314 -8.91 0.38 5.20
C GLY A 314 -9.45 1.23 6.33
N GLY A 315 -10.62 1.82 6.12
CA GLY A 315 -11.45 2.54 7.09
C GLY A 315 -12.63 1.69 7.53
N ALA A 316 -13.86 2.08 7.16
CA ALA A 316 -15.10 1.36 7.47
C ALA A 316 -15.08 -0.10 6.98
N THR A 317 -14.43 -0.38 5.86
CA THR A 317 -14.34 -1.72 5.25
C THR A 317 -13.46 -2.72 6.02
N ARG A 318 -12.78 -2.31 7.11
CA ARG A 318 -12.14 -3.22 8.08
C ARG A 318 -13.13 -4.18 8.73
N THR A 319 -14.43 -3.86 8.69
CA THR A 319 -15.50 -4.72 9.22
C THR A 319 -15.86 -5.89 8.31
N ASN A 320 -15.47 -5.86 7.02
CA ASN A 320 -15.77 -6.92 6.07
C ASN A 320 -15.22 -8.28 6.53
N PRO A 321 -15.89 -9.39 6.22
CA PRO A 321 -15.48 -10.72 6.68
C PRO A 321 -14.12 -11.16 6.11
N LEU A 322 -13.79 -10.79 4.87
CA LEU A 322 -12.44 -10.84 4.34
C LEU A 322 -11.85 -9.44 4.41
N LYS A 323 -10.83 -9.26 5.22
CA LYS A 323 -10.21 -7.95 5.45
C LYS A 323 -9.09 -7.68 4.44
N SER A 324 -8.94 -6.41 4.04
CA SER A 324 -7.74 -5.99 3.30
C SER A 324 -6.51 -6.06 4.21
N LEU A 325 -5.40 -6.50 3.64
CA LEU A 325 -4.12 -6.65 4.32
C LEU A 325 -3.07 -5.74 3.67
N ALA A 326 -2.47 -4.84 4.41
CA ALA A 326 -1.22 -4.23 3.99
C ALA A 326 -0.07 -5.16 4.39
N ILE A 327 0.81 -5.49 3.45
CA ILE A 327 1.99 -6.34 3.67
C ILE A 327 3.26 -5.52 3.50
N TYR A 328 4.24 -5.76 4.38
CA TYR A 328 5.47 -4.97 4.46
C TYR A 328 6.69 -5.88 4.49
N ALA A 329 7.56 -5.74 3.51
CA ALA A 329 8.90 -6.32 3.60
C ALA A 329 9.71 -5.56 4.66
N ASN A 330 10.30 -6.27 5.61
CA ASN A 330 11.00 -5.63 6.70
C ASN A 330 12.34 -6.33 6.99
N LYS A 331 13.43 -5.54 6.98
CA LYS A 331 14.80 -5.97 7.28
C LYS A 331 14.97 -6.64 8.66
N ARG A 332 14.00 -6.47 9.57
CA ARG A 332 14.05 -7.08 10.90
C ARG A 332 13.90 -8.60 10.87
N PHE A 333 13.23 -9.15 9.84
CA PHE A 333 13.14 -10.60 9.64
C PHE A 333 14.33 -11.15 8.87
N ASP A 334 14.74 -10.47 7.80
CA ASP A 334 15.92 -10.81 7.01
C ASP A 334 16.51 -9.55 6.38
N ALA A 335 17.75 -9.23 6.71
CA ALA A 335 18.42 -8.05 6.20
C ALA A 335 18.58 -8.05 4.67
N ASN A 336 18.56 -9.24 4.05
CA ASN A 336 18.67 -9.40 2.59
C ASN A 336 17.32 -9.34 1.89
N GLN A 337 16.20 -9.40 2.62
CA GLN A 337 14.83 -9.40 2.10
C GLN A 337 14.05 -8.17 2.59
N LYS A 338 14.64 -7.00 2.44
CA LYS A 338 14.01 -5.72 2.83
C LYS A 338 12.94 -5.21 1.86
N ARG A 339 12.73 -5.91 0.74
CA ARG A 339 11.75 -5.63 -0.31
C ARG A 339 11.16 -6.93 -0.82
N PHE A 340 9.99 -6.85 -1.45
CA PHE A 340 9.45 -7.91 -2.29
C PHE A 340 10.06 -7.75 -3.68
N SER A 341 10.98 -8.66 -4.05
CA SER A 341 11.67 -8.63 -5.34
C SER A 341 10.94 -9.52 -6.34
N TYR A 342 9.92 -8.96 -6.98
CA TYR A 342 9.09 -9.66 -7.96
C TYR A 342 8.28 -8.68 -8.83
N GLU A 343 8.14 -8.98 -10.13
CA GLU A 343 7.31 -8.19 -11.06
C GLU A 343 5.83 -8.60 -10.96
N PHE A 344 5.11 -7.96 -10.04
CA PHE A 344 3.69 -8.29 -9.81
C PHE A 344 2.76 -7.79 -10.93
N PHE A 345 3.14 -6.76 -11.68
CA PHE A 345 2.28 -6.05 -12.63
C PHE A 345 2.90 -5.92 -14.04
N PRO A 346 3.34 -7.01 -14.68
CA PRO A 346 4.11 -6.95 -15.94
C PRO A 346 3.35 -6.28 -17.09
N ASP A 347 2.01 -6.41 -17.13
CA ASP A 347 1.18 -5.85 -18.19
C ASP A 347 0.81 -4.37 -17.99
N GLN A 348 1.00 -3.83 -16.78
CA GLN A 348 0.57 -2.49 -16.41
C GLN A 348 1.75 -1.56 -16.12
N LYS A 349 2.74 -2.05 -15.42
CA LYS A 349 3.97 -1.33 -15.05
C LYS A 349 5.19 -2.23 -15.25
N PRO A 350 5.55 -2.52 -16.52
CA PRO A 350 6.65 -3.42 -16.83
C PRO A 350 7.96 -2.90 -16.27
N GLY A 351 8.77 -3.82 -15.73
CA GLY A 351 10.08 -3.50 -15.15
C GLY A 351 10.04 -3.07 -13.67
N LEU A 352 8.87 -2.87 -13.06
CA LEU A 352 8.78 -2.62 -11.62
C LEU A 352 8.86 -3.94 -10.85
N THR A 353 9.98 -4.17 -10.18
CA THR A 353 10.31 -5.44 -9.53
C THR A 353 10.57 -5.33 -8.01
N GLU A 354 10.63 -4.13 -7.45
CA GLU A 354 11.04 -3.91 -6.06
C GLU A 354 9.98 -3.11 -5.28
N PHE A 355 9.32 -3.76 -4.31
CA PHE A 355 8.27 -3.14 -3.50
C PHE A 355 8.60 -3.22 -2.01
N LYS A 356 8.54 -2.11 -1.28
CA LYS A 356 8.64 -2.09 0.20
C LYS A 356 7.36 -2.59 0.84
N SER A 357 6.21 -2.24 0.24
CA SER A 357 4.89 -2.64 0.72
C SER A 357 3.90 -2.81 -0.43
N LEU A 358 2.88 -3.64 -0.20
CA LEU A 358 1.74 -3.86 -1.10
C LEU A 358 0.45 -3.93 -0.27
N VAL A 359 -0.69 -3.81 -0.93
CA VAL A 359 -1.99 -4.10 -0.34
C VAL A 359 -2.62 -5.30 -1.04
N LEU A 360 -3.10 -6.24 -0.26
CA LEU A 360 -4.05 -7.26 -0.67
C LEU A 360 -5.44 -6.72 -0.35
N ARG A 361 -6.09 -6.08 -1.34
CA ARG A 361 -7.33 -5.31 -1.15
C ARG A 361 -8.56 -6.18 -1.35
N ASN A 362 -9.52 -6.08 -0.44
CA ASN A 362 -10.81 -6.75 -0.51
C ASN A 362 -11.86 -6.01 -1.35
N SER A 363 -11.44 -5.03 -2.16
CA SER A 363 -12.29 -4.19 -3.00
C SER A 363 -13.11 -3.10 -2.29
N GLY A 364 -12.94 -2.93 -0.98
CA GLY A 364 -13.55 -1.82 -0.26
C GLY A 364 -15.08 -1.83 -0.28
N ASN A 365 -15.70 -0.74 -0.70
CA ASN A 365 -17.14 -0.61 -0.84
C ASN A 365 -17.73 -1.51 -1.95
N ASP A 366 -16.90 -1.87 -2.94
CA ASP A 366 -17.27 -2.75 -4.06
C ASP A 366 -17.19 -4.26 -3.73
N PHE A 367 -16.93 -4.63 -2.45
CA PHE A 367 -16.74 -6.02 -1.99
C PHE A 367 -17.86 -6.97 -2.44
N ASP A 368 -19.10 -6.50 -2.37
CA ASP A 368 -20.30 -7.28 -2.67
C ASP A 368 -20.80 -7.13 -4.12
N TYR A 369 -20.16 -6.28 -4.94
CA TYR A 369 -20.62 -5.86 -6.26
C TYR A 369 -19.71 -6.36 -7.39
N LEU A 370 -18.97 -5.45 -8.08
CA LEU A 370 -18.10 -5.78 -9.22
C LEU A 370 -16.72 -6.32 -8.80
N TYR A 371 -16.30 -6.03 -7.59
CA TYR A 371 -15.04 -6.47 -6.99
C TYR A 371 -13.75 -5.84 -7.56
N ASN A 372 -13.83 -5.09 -8.65
CA ASN A 372 -12.67 -4.46 -9.28
C ASN A 372 -12.92 -3.02 -9.77
N ARG A 373 -13.99 -2.39 -9.30
CA ARG A 373 -14.44 -1.04 -9.69
C ARG A 373 -13.34 0.02 -9.56
N ASP A 374 -12.66 0.08 -8.42
CA ASP A 374 -11.53 0.96 -8.16
C ASP A 374 -10.41 0.82 -9.22
N ALA A 375 -10.03 -0.41 -9.55
CA ALA A 375 -9.01 -0.66 -10.55
C ALA A 375 -9.46 -0.33 -11.98
N ILE A 376 -10.74 -0.54 -12.32
CA ILE A 376 -11.31 -0.18 -13.62
C ILE A 376 -11.20 1.33 -13.84
N MET A 377 -11.61 2.13 -12.85
CA MET A 377 -11.60 3.58 -12.97
C MET A 377 -10.18 4.14 -13.10
N GLN A 378 -9.25 3.70 -12.24
CA GLN A 378 -7.87 4.13 -12.30
C GLN A 378 -7.20 3.73 -13.62
N ARG A 379 -7.35 2.49 -14.08
CA ARG A 379 -6.76 2.01 -15.33
C ARG A 379 -7.34 2.69 -16.56
N ALA A 380 -8.65 2.93 -16.57
CA ALA A 380 -9.30 3.62 -17.70
C ALA A 380 -8.69 5.00 -17.95
N MET A 381 -8.26 5.72 -16.91
CA MET A 381 -7.57 7.00 -17.05
C MET A 381 -6.06 6.81 -17.24
N ALA A 382 -5.40 6.14 -16.34
CA ALA A 382 -3.94 6.13 -16.22
C ALA A 382 -3.21 5.39 -17.36
N GLU A 383 -3.87 4.44 -18.03
CA GLU A 383 -3.30 3.79 -19.22
C GLU A 383 -3.35 4.69 -20.47
N ASN A 384 -4.09 5.81 -20.41
CA ASN A 384 -4.34 6.69 -21.54
C ASN A 384 -3.94 8.16 -21.31
N ALA A 385 -3.75 8.57 -20.05
CA ALA A 385 -3.36 9.92 -19.66
C ALA A 385 -2.37 9.88 -18.48
N ASP A 386 -1.61 10.96 -18.30
CA ASP A 386 -0.66 11.05 -17.17
C ASP A 386 -1.43 11.14 -15.85
N LEU A 387 -1.23 10.14 -14.99
CA LEU A 387 -1.84 10.03 -13.67
C LEU A 387 -1.05 9.03 -12.82
N ASP A 388 -0.63 9.41 -11.63
CA ASP A 388 -0.11 8.45 -10.66
C ASP A 388 -1.24 7.57 -10.13
N TRP A 389 -1.05 6.26 -10.15
CA TRP A 389 -2.08 5.29 -9.87
C TRP A 389 -1.56 3.99 -9.25
N GLN A 390 -2.47 3.16 -8.78
CA GLN A 390 -2.17 1.88 -8.17
C GLN A 390 -2.44 0.74 -9.17
N ALA A 391 -1.40 0.02 -9.58
CA ALA A 391 -1.53 -1.18 -10.40
C ALA A 391 -2.38 -2.26 -9.70
N TRP A 392 -2.96 -3.19 -10.47
CA TRP A 392 -3.91 -4.18 -10.01
C TRP A 392 -3.62 -5.57 -10.55
N ARG A 393 -3.66 -6.58 -9.66
CA ARG A 393 -3.64 -7.99 -10.04
C ARG A 393 -4.46 -8.81 -9.05
N PRO A 394 -5.50 -9.56 -9.46
CA PRO A 394 -6.26 -10.42 -8.57
C PRO A 394 -5.46 -11.67 -8.22
N ALA A 395 -5.65 -12.20 -7.01
CA ALA A 395 -5.02 -13.43 -6.55
C ALA A 395 -5.96 -14.25 -5.67
N ILE A 396 -5.82 -15.58 -5.73
CA ILE A 396 -6.49 -16.53 -4.82
C ILE A 396 -5.72 -16.53 -3.50
N ILE A 397 -6.43 -16.47 -2.39
CA ILE A 397 -5.82 -16.37 -1.06
C ILE A 397 -6.05 -17.66 -0.26
N TYR A 398 -4.97 -18.17 0.29
CA TYR A 398 -4.96 -19.17 1.36
C TYR A 398 -4.33 -18.56 2.61
N ILE A 399 -4.96 -18.76 3.76
CA ILE A 399 -4.40 -18.41 5.08
C ILE A 399 -4.29 -19.69 5.88
N ASN A 400 -3.08 -20.05 6.29
CA ASN A 400 -2.78 -21.30 6.98
C ASN A 400 -3.38 -22.53 6.26
N GLY A 401 -3.21 -22.59 4.92
CA GLY A 401 -3.70 -23.66 4.07
C GLY A 401 -5.21 -23.65 3.80
N LYS A 402 -5.98 -22.74 4.40
CA LYS A 402 -7.43 -22.61 4.21
C LYS A 402 -7.74 -21.60 3.12
N TYR A 403 -8.54 -21.96 2.13
CA TYR A 403 -9.03 -21.08 1.09
C TYR A 403 -9.84 -19.91 1.68
N ARG A 404 -9.56 -18.70 1.23
CA ARG A 404 -10.18 -17.45 1.70
C ARG A 404 -10.76 -16.58 0.58
N GLY A 405 -10.97 -17.14 -0.61
CA GLY A 405 -11.45 -16.38 -1.76
C GLY A 405 -10.35 -15.61 -2.47
N MET A 406 -10.67 -14.40 -2.95
CA MET A 406 -9.75 -13.53 -3.69
C MET A 406 -9.44 -12.24 -2.94
N LEU A 407 -8.24 -11.72 -3.14
CA LEU A 407 -7.87 -10.33 -2.85
C LEU A 407 -7.17 -9.74 -4.09
N ASN A 408 -7.21 -8.44 -4.20
CA ASN A 408 -6.53 -7.70 -5.26
C ASN A 408 -5.16 -7.23 -4.77
N ILE A 409 -4.08 -7.67 -5.40
CA ILE A 409 -2.75 -7.11 -5.17
C ILE A 409 -2.76 -5.69 -5.74
N ARG A 410 -2.42 -4.71 -4.91
CA ARG A 410 -2.33 -3.30 -5.27
C ARG A 410 -1.06 -2.68 -4.73
N GLU A 411 -0.52 -1.70 -5.43
CA GLU A 411 0.42 -0.77 -4.83
C GLU A 411 -0.27 0.01 -3.70
N ARG A 412 0.49 0.50 -2.73
CA ARG A 412 -0.03 1.43 -1.73
C ARG A 412 0.10 2.87 -2.24
N SER A 413 -0.85 3.74 -1.88
CA SER A 413 -0.78 5.17 -2.16
C SER A 413 -0.03 5.90 -1.02
N ASN A 414 1.27 5.67 -0.91
CA ASN A 414 2.12 6.19 0.15
C ASN A 414 3.57 6.41 -0.34
N GLU A 415 4.48 6.74 0.57
CA GLU A 415 5.91 6.94 0.28
C GLU A 415 6.57 5.75 -0.44
N ASP A 416 6.13 4.53 -0.17
CA ASP A 416 6.67 3.34 -0.83
C ASP A 416 6.29 3.27 -2.32
N ASN A 417 5.11 3.78 -2.71
CA ASN A 417 4.69 3.90 -4.11
C ASN A 417 5.62 4.87 -4.85
N ILE A 418 5.85 6.03 -4.25
CA ILE A 418 6.72 7.06 -4.85
C ILE A 418 8.13 6.52 -5.00
N TYR A 419 8.67 5.91 -3.93
CA TYR A 419 9.97 5.24 -3.99
C TYR A 419 10.06 4.25 -5.16
N THR A 420 9.04 3.41 -5.34
CA THR A 420 9.03 2.35 -6.36
C THR A 420 8.88 2.92 -7.78
N ASN A 421 8.01 3.91 -7.98
CA ASN A 421 7.70 4.47 -9.30
C ASN A 421 8.65 5.60 -9.74
N TYR A 422 9.46 6.19 -8.82
CA TYR A 422 10.31 7.35 -9.06
C TYR A 422 11.78 7.09 -8.65
N ASP A 423 12.35 6.00 -9.15
CA ASP A 423 13.79 5.66 -9.05
C ASP A 423 14.38 5.76 -7.63
N GLY A 424 13.60 5.41 -6.61
CA GLY A 424 14.06 5.43 -5.22
C GLY A 424 13.97 6.78 -4.53
N LEU A 425 13.14 7.70 -5.01
CA LEU A 425 12.92 9.00 -4.38
C LEU A 425 12.36 8.84 -2.96
N GLU A 426 13.05 9.43 -1.96
CA GLU A 426 12.68 9.37 -0.53
C GLU A 426 12.46 10.76 0.08
N ASP A 427 13.12 11.82 -0.42
CA ASP A 427 12.98 13.17 0.12
C ASP A 427 11.77 13.88 -0.50
N ILE A 428 10.62 13.70 0.14
CA ILE A 428 9.31 14.16 -0.34
C ILE A 428 8.49 14.81 0.77
N ASP A 429 7.55 15.65 0.37
CA ASP A 429 6.38 15.98 1.17
C ASP A 429 5.21 15.12 0.67
N LEU A 430 4.51 14.43 1.56
CA LEU A 430 3.37 13.57 1.28
C LEU A 430 2.24 13.85 2.25
N PHE A 431 1.06 14.12 1.72
CA PHE A 431 -0.16 14.39 2.49
C PHE A 431 -1.33 13.55 2.02
N GLU A 432 -2.21 13.24 2.96
CA GLU A 432 -3.51 12.61 2.72
C GLU A 432 -4.63 13.54 3.22
N ASN A 433 -5.75 13.56 2.51
CA ASN A 433 -6.96 14.32 2.89
C ASN A 433 -6.72 15.81 3.18
N TRP A 434 -5.76 16.45 2.48
CA TRP A 434 -5.40 17.87 2.59
C TRP A 434 -4.79 18.32 3.93
N ASN A 435 -4.86 17.52 4.99
CA ASN A 435 -4.49 17.92 6.35
C ASN A 435 -3.79 16.81 7.16
N GLU A 436 -3.44 15.71 6.54
CA GLU A 436 -2.73 14.62 7.20
C GLU A 436 -1.31 14.49 6.64
N LEU A 437 -0.33 14.99 7.36
CA LEU A 437 1.09 14.82 7.01
C LEU A 437 1.49 13.35 7.19
N LYS A 438 2.02 12.74 6.13
CA LYS A 438 2.57 11.38 6.16
C LYS A 438 4.09 11.38 6.11
N GLU A 439 4.70 12.25 5.29
CA GLU A 439 6.15 12.44 5.19
C GLU A 439 6.46 13.92 4.94
N GLY A 440 7.66 14.37 5.32
CA GLY A 440 8.16 15.72 5.08
C GLY A 440 7.70 16.76 6.09
N THR A 441 7.33 17.96 5.61
CA THR A 441 6.94 19.11 6.44
C THR A 441 5.71 19.83 5.89
N TRP A 442 5.10 20.69 6.72
CA TRP A 442 3.96 21.52 6.33
C TRP A 442 4.32 22.72 5.45
N ASP A 443 5.59 23.11 5.38
CA ASP A 443 6.01 24.39 4.82
C ASP A 443 5.58 24.57 3.37
N ASN A 444 5.88 23.60 2.52
CA ASN A 444 5.51 23.63 1.10
C ASN A 444 4.00 23.55 0.87
N LEU A 445 3.28 22.77 1.69
CA LEU A 445 1.81 22.68 1.57
C LEU A 445 1.17 24.01 2.00
N ASN A 446 1.62 24.62 3.08
CA ASN A 446 1.09 25.91 3.53
C ASN A 446 1.35 27.00 2.49
N ALA A 447 2.56 27.08 1.93
CA ALA A 447 2.88 28.02 0.86
C ALA A 447 2.01 27.80 -0.40
N PHE A 448 1.74 26.55 -0.77
CA PHE A 448 0.85 26.22 -1.88
C PHE A 448 -0.61 26.59 -1.57
N LYS A 449 -1.09 26.34 -0.35
CA LYS A 449 -2.43 26.75 0.11
C LYS A 449 -2.59 28.26 0.09
N ASP A 450 -1.58 29.01 0.51
CA ASP A 450 -1.56 30.48 0.47
C ASP A 450 -1.58 30.99 -0.97
N PHE A 451 -0.86 30.34 -1.88
CA PHE A 451 -0.90 30.66 -3.31
C PHE A 451 -2.32 30.53 -3.86
N TYR A 452 -2.94 29.35 -3.81
CA TYR A 452 -4.27 29.17 -4.37
C TYR A 452 -5.42 29.72 -3.51
N ALA A 453 -5.11 30.30 -2.33
CA ALA A 453 -6.07 31.13 -1.61
C ALA A 453 -6.40 32.42 -2.39
N GLY A 454 -5.44 32.93 -3.18
CA GLY A 454 -5.64 34.04 -4.11
C GLY A 454 -6.58 33.72 -5.25
N HIS A 455 -6.84 34.74 -6.07
CA HIS A 455 -7.74 34.65 -7.22
C HIS A 455 -7.01 34.97 -8.52
N ASN A 456 -7.55 34.47 -9.64
CA ASN A 456 -7.13 34.81 -11.01
C ASN A 456 -5.65 34.49 -11.29
N HIS A 457 -5.13 33.44 -10.70
CA HIS A 457 -3.81 32.91 -11.07
C HIS A 457 -3.85 32.27 -12.44
N THR A 458 -2.80 32.49 -13.23
CA THR A 458 -2.69 31.96 -14.60
C THR A 458 -2.21 30.51 -14.62
N LEU A 459 -2.42 29.84 -15.75
CA LEU A 459 -1.88 28.49 -15.99
C LEU A 459 -0.36 28.43 -15.74
N GLU A 460 0.40 29.44 -16.20
CA GLU A 460 1.85 29.50 -16.00
C GLU A 460 2.25 29.64 -14.53
N GLU A 461 1.42 30.29 -13.71
CA GLU A 461 1.64 30.40 -12.28
C GLU A 461 1.36 29.06 -11.58
N TYR A 462 0.24 28.38 -11.91
CA TYR A 462 -0.03 27.02 -11.41
C TYR A 462 1.06 26.04 -11.81
N ALA A 463 1.55 26.11 -13.06
CA ALA A 463 2.60 25.23 -13.57
C ALA A 463 3.93 25.30 -12.81
N LYS A 464 4.16 26.37 -12.01
CA LYS A 464 5.32 26.49 -11.10
C LYS A 464 5.13 25.64 -9.83
N TRP A 465 3.91 25.46 -9.38
CA TRP A 465 3.58 24.78 -8.14
C TRP A 465 3.23 23.32 -8.29
N MET A 466 2.57 22.98 -9.41
CA MET A 466 1.92 21.67 -9.56
C MET A 466 1.98 21.16 -10.99
N ASP A 467 1.82 19.86 -11.14
CA ASP A 467 1.46 19.23 -12.39
C ASP A 467 -0.05 19.40 -12.62
N TRP A 468 -0.42 20.47 -13.28
CA TRP A 468 -1.82 20.83 -13.49
C TRP A 468 -2.52 19.87 -14.46
N GLU A 469 -1.79 19.25 -15.39
CA GLU A 469 -2.35 18.27 -16.32
C GLU A 469 -2.78 17.02 -15.59
N GLU A 470 -1.90 16.47 -14.76
CA GLU A 470 -2.20 15.30 -13.93
C GLU A 470 -3.39 15.58 -12.99
N PHE A 471 -3.42 16.74 -12.34
CA PHE A 471 -4.55 17.11 -11.48
C PHE A 471 -5.87 17.19 -12.24
N LEU A 472 -5.89 17.80 -13.46
CA LEU A 472 -7.08 17.80 -14.30
C LEU A 472 -7.49 16.39 -14.72
N ASN A 473 -6.54 15.51 -15.02
CA ASN A 473 -6.82 14.11 -15.34
C ASN A 473 -7.48 13.37 -14.18
N LEU A 474 -6.95 13.57 -12.96
CA LEU A 474 -7.54 13.04 -11.73
C LEU A 474 -8.97 13.55 -11.51
N MET A 475 -9.20 14.85 -11.69
CA MET A 475 -10.52 15.45 -11.56
C MET A 475 -11.51 14.91 -12.62
N ILE A 476 -11.10 14.85 -13.89
CA ILE A 476 -11.96 14.34 -14.99
C ILE A 476 -12.34 12.88 -14.73
N MET A 477 -11.41 12.05 -14.31
CA MET A 477 -11.69 10.65 -13.96
C MET A 477 -12.78 10.56 -12.90
N ASN A 478 -12.59 11.23 -11.77
CA ASN A 478 -13.53 11.16 -10.65
C ASN A 478 -14.90 11.76 -11.02
N LEU A 479 -14.92 12.89 -11.73
CA LEU A 479 -16.15 13.53 -12.17
C LEU A 479 -16.89 12.72 -13.23
N TYR A 480 -16.19 12.07 -14.18
CA TYR A 480 -16.83 11.22 -15.18
C TYR A 480 -17.44 9.97 -14.52
N PHE A 481 -16.73 9.32 -13.62
CA PHE A 481 -17.22 8.12 -12.95
C PHE A 481 -18.14 8.39 -11.76
N ASP A 482 -18.43 9.65 -11.43
CA ASP A 482 -19.32 10.03 -10.33
C ASP A 482 -18.80 9.53 -8.97
N ASN A 483 -17.50 9.73 -8.71
CA ASN A 483 -16.89 9.41 -7.43
C ASN A 483 -17.02 10.59 -6.46
N GLU A 484 -18.06 10.57 -5.64
CA GLU A 484 -18.37 11.64 -4.70
C GLU A 484 -17.58 11.51 -3.36
N ASP A 485 -16.82 10.44 -3.18
CA ASP A 485 -15.88 10.26 -2.06
C ASP A 485 -14.52 10.95 -2.34
N PHE A 486 -14.50 11.89 -3.28
CA PHE A 486 -13.39 12.71 -3.72
C PHE A 486 -13.95 14.09 -4.17
N PRO A 487 -13.27 15.25 -3.96
CA PRO A 487 -11.88 15.40 -3.49
C PRO A 487 -11.73 15.75 -1.99
N CYS A 488 -12.78 15.72 -1.20
CA CYS A 488 -12.69 16.03 0.23
C CYS A 488 -12.10 14.87 1.05
N ASN A 489 -12.22 13.65 0.53
CA ASN A 489 -11.61 12.43 1.05
C ASN A 489 -10.83 11.71 -0.06
N ASN A 490 -10.06 10.69 0.30
CA ASN A 490 -9.32 9.83 -0.63
C ASN A 490 -8.37 10.57 -1.58
N ILE A 491 -7.91 11.75 -1.20
CA ILE A 491 -6.90 12.50 -1.95
C ILE A 491 -5.53 12.27 -1.33
N VAL A 492 -4.57 11.90 -2.16
CA VAL A 492 -3.15 11.78 -1.78
C VAL A 492 -2.35 12.68 -2.69
N MET A 493 -1.59 13.59 -2.10
CA MET A 493 -0.76 14.54 -2.82
C MET A 493 0.68 14.49 -2.32
N TRP A 494 1.63 14.64 -3.24
CA TRP A 494 3.04 14.58 -2.93
C TRP A 494 3.88 15.49 -3.82
N ARG A 495 5.09 15.81 -3.38
CA ARG A 495 6.09 16.53 -4.17
C ARG A 495 7.51 16.16 -3.75
N PRO A 496 8.50 16.22 -4.66
CA PRO A 496 9.92 16.22 -4.27
C PRO A 496 10.25 17.46 -3.42
N ARG A 497 11.06 17.30 -2.38
CA ARG A 497 11.53 18.42 -1.54
C ARG A 497 12.73 19.12 -2.17
N THR A 498 12.56 19.54 -3.42
CA THR A 498 13.51 20.34 -4.18
C THR A 498 12.92 21.69 -4.51
N GLU A 499 13.74 22.66 -4.89
CA GLU A 499 13.29 24.01 -5.27
C GLU A 499 12.27 23.96 -6.43
N GLU A 500 12.51 23.12 -7.41
CA GLU A 500 11.65 22.94 -8.59
C GLU A 500 10.55 21.89 -8.41
N GLY A 501 10.43 21.28 -7.21
CA GLY A 501 9.46 20.22 -6.94
C GLY A 501 8.03 20.69 -7.13
N LYS A 502 7.22 19.91 -7.85
CA LYS A 502 5.82 20.19 -8.13
C LYS A 502 4.91 19.20 -7.42
N TRP A 503 3.74 19.68 -7.00
CA TRP A 503 2.70 18.83 -6.46
C TRP A 503 2.12 17.92 -7.53
N ARG A 504 1.98 16.64 -7.18
CA ARG A 504 1.38 15.56 -7.95
C ARG A 504 0.39 14.78 -7.07
N TRP A 505 -0.47 13.96 -7.68
CA TRP A 505 -1.53 13.24 -6.97
C TRP A 505 -1.59 11.77 -7.36
N ILE A 506 -1.72 10.89 -6.37
CA ILE A 506 -1.92 9.46 -6.60
C ILE A 506 -3.42 9.15 -6.53
N ALA A 507 -3.98 8.57 -7.59
CA ALA A 507 -5.35 8.05 -7.56
C ALA A 507 -5.48 6.96 -6.50
N LYS A 508 -6.46 7.10 -5.61
CA LYS A 508 -6.68 6.22 -4.46
C LYS A 508 -8.17 6.03 -4.22
N ASP A 509 -8.55 4.78 -3.87
CA ASP A 509 -9.87 4.43 -3.32
C ASP A 509 -11.04 5.00 -4.12
N THR A 510 -11.06 4.71 -5.44
CA THR A 510 -12.03 5.27 -6.37
C THR A 510 -13.29 4.42 -6.48
N ASP A 511 -13.48 3.42 -5.64
CA ASP A 511 -14.58 2.45 -5.75
C ASP A 511 -15.99 3.02 -5.52
N PHE A 512 -16.09 4.26 -5.02
CA PHE A 512 -17.38 4.93 -4.79
C PHE A 512 -18.04 5.49 -6.06
N GLY A 513 -17.45 5.29 -7.23
CA GLY A 513 -17.98 5.71 -8.53
C GLY A 513 -18.66 4.60 -9.34
N LEU A 514 -18.88 4.85 -10.62
CA LEU A 514 -19.40 3.89 -11.62
C LEU A 514 -20.72 3.24 -11.18
N GLY A 515 -21.64 4.03 -10.59
CA GLY A 515 -22.96 3.58 -10.18
C GLY A 515 -22.99 2.66 -8.97
N LEU A 516 -21.99 2.70 -8.07
CA LEU A 516 -22.04 1.99 -6.81
C LEU A 516 -23.31 2.38 -6.03
N TYR A 517 -23.90 1.43 -5.31
CA TYR A 517 -25.14 1.61 -4.53
C TYR A 517 -26.34 2.11 -5.34
N GLY A 518 -26.30 2.01 -6.68
CA GLY A 518 -27.37 2.47 -7.55
C GLY A 518 -27.31 3.96 -7.87
N ALA A 519 -26.17 4.63 -7.66
CA ALA A 519 -25.95 6.03 -8.01
C ALA A 519 -26.27 6.29 -9.49
N SER A 520 -26.95 7.43 -9.77
CA SER A 520 -27.49 7.74 -11.09
C SER A 520 -26.41 8.25 -12.03
N ALA A 521 -26.29 7.64 -13.21
CA ALA A 521 -25.40 8.13 -14.26
C ALA A 521 -25.72 9.56 -14.73
N SER A 522 -26.94 10.06 -14.45
CA SER A 522 -27.38 11.40 -14.80
C SER A 522 -27.15 12.43 -13.69
N TYR A 523 -26.41 12.10 -12.63
CA TYR A 523 -26.04 13.08 -11.63
C TYR A 523 -25.04 14.11 -12.21
N ASN A 524 -25.27 15.41 -11.91
CA ASN A 524 -24.45 16.50 -12.47
C ASN A 524 -23.22 16.80 -11.60
N THR A 525 -22.20 15.97 -11.73
CA THR A 525 -20.93 16.12 -10.98
C THR A 525 -20.19 17.42 -11.29
N ILE A 526 -20.46 18.05 -12.44
CA ILE A 526 -19.83 19.33 -12.81
C ILE A 526 -20.40 20.48 -11.98
N ALA A 527 -21.72 20.53 -11.81
CA ALA A 527 -22.33 21.51 -10.91
C ALA A 527 -21.94 21.19 -9.46
N TRP A 528 -22.00 19.92 -9.06
CA TRP A 528 -21.66 19.46 -7.72
C TRP A 528 -20.24 19.89 -7.27
N VAL A 529 -19.22 19.73 -8.10
CA VAL A 529 -17.82 20.08 -7.71
C VAL A 529 -17.60 21.60 -7.64
N ASN A 530 -18.41 22.38 -8.37
CA ASN A 530 -18.23 23.84 -8.49
C ASN A 530 -19.14 24.64 -7.55
N GLU A 531 -20.18 24.07 -6.94
CA GLU A 531 -21.18 24.78 -6.17
C GLU A 531 -21.27 24.26 -4.74
N ASP A 532 -21.12 25.16 -3.74
CA ASP A 532 -21.29 24.79 -2.33
C ASP A 532 -22.74 24.38 -2.06
N GLY A 533 -22.89 23.25 -1.37
CA GLY A 533 -24.21 22.76 -0.97
C GLY A 533 -25.12 22.33 -2.16
N TYR A 534 -24.55 22.14 -3.35
CA TYR A 534 -25.26 21.53 -4.44
C TYR A 534 -25.73 20.14 -4.02
N ASP A 535 -27.05 19.95 -3.97
CA ASP A 535 -27.70 18.71 -3.57
C ASP A 535 -27.19 18.14 -2.22
N ASN A 536 -27.45 18.86 -1.12
CA ASN A 536 -27.06 18.45 0.23
C ASN A 536 -27.63 17.10 0.69
N ASP A 537 -28.64 16.57 -0.01
CA ASP A 537 -29.25 15.26 0.28
C ASP A 537 -28.44 14.10 -0.35
N HIS A 538 -27.47 14.42 -1.23
CA HIS A 538 -26.65 13.46 -1.96
C HIS A 538 -25.19 13.55 -1.50
N ASN A 539 -24.79 12.91 -0.43
CA ASN A 539 -23.43 12.92 0.11
C ASN A 539 -22.84 14.33 0.35
N GLY A 540 -23.51 15.16 1.14
CA GLY A 540 -23.15 16.58 1.35
C GLY A 540 -21.76 16.90 1.90
N TRP A 541 -20.86 15.91 2.06
CA TRP A 541 -19.50 16.09 2.54
C TRP A 541 -18.42 16.07 1.44
N GLY A 542 -18.73 15.56 0.24
CA GLY A 542 -17.73 15.35 -0.82
C GLY A 542 -17.34 16.62 -1.58
N ASN A 543 -18.16 17.69 -1.57
CA ASN A 543 -17.93 18.92 -2.30
C ASN A 543 -17.64 20.15 -1.46
N GLU A 544 -17.21 19.95 -0.20
CA GLU A 544 -16.82 21.05 0.67
C GLU A 544 -15.76 21.95 0.05
N TRP A 545 -15.81 23.22 0.38
CA TRP A 545 -14.84 24.20 -0.10
C TRP A 545 -13.39 23.83 0.17
N SER A 546 -13.11 23.17 1.29
CA SER A 546 -11.77 22.72 1.67
C SER A 546 -11.13 21.80 0.64
N GLY A 547 -11.90 20.89 0.05
CA GLY A 547 -11.43 19.91 -0.96
C GLY A 547 -11.53 20.43 -2.40
N THR A 548 -12.56 21.23 -2.71
CA THR A 548 -12.84 21.67 -4.08
C THR A 548 -12.16 23.01 -4.43
N ARG A 549 -11.63 23.73 -3.44
CA ARG A 549 -11.08 25.09 -3.62
C ARG A 549 -10.01 25.16 -4.71
N LEU A 550 -9.05 24.26 -4.72
CA LEU A 550 -7.99 24.28 -5.73
C LEU A 550 -8.59 24.20 -7.14
N PHE A 551 -9.45 23.22 -7.40
CA PHE A 551 -10.11 23.08 -8.71
C PHE A 551 -10.92 24.31 -9.09
N ARG A 552 -11.73 24.84 -8.18
CA ARG A 552 -12.57 26.03 -8.44
C ARG A 552 -11.71 27.26 -8.74
N ARG A 553 -10.57 27.45 -8.05
CA ARG A 553 -9.62 28.52 -8.33
C ARG A 553 -8.94 28.37 -9.70
N MET A 554 -8.57 27.15 -10.08
CA MET A 554 -8.03 26.87 -11.41
C MET A 554 -9.06 27.20 -12.50
N MET A 555 -10.35 26.98 -12.26
CA MET A 555 -11.42 27.28 -13.23
C MET A 555 -11.71 28.81 -13.36
N GLU A 556 -11.08 29.66 -12.56
CA GLU A 556 -11.09 31.13 -12.78
C GLU A 556 -10.23 31.53 -13.99
N ASP A 557 -9.13 30.81 -14.26
CA ASP A 557 -8.25 31.04 -15.40
C ASP A 557 -8.86 30.54 -16.71
N PRO A 558 -8.94 31.36 -17.77
CA PRO A 558 -9.55 30.98 -19.04
C PRO A 558 -8.83 29.83 -19.75
N ASP A 559 -7.49 29.75 -19.61
CA ASP A 559 -6.70 28.72 -20.27
C ASP A 559 -6.83 27.38 -19.56
N LEU A 560 -6.77 27.32 -18.22
CA LEU A 560 -7.06 26.11 -17.46
C LEU A 560 -8.50 25.63 -17.65
N LYS A 561 -9.46 26.53 -17.69
CA LYS A 561 -10.86 26.21 -18.01
C LYS A 561 -10.98 25.61 -19.41
N ARG A 562 -10.26 26.13 -20.39
CA ARG A 562 -10.22 25.59 -21.74
C ARG A 562 -9.59 24.20 -21.73
N GLU A 563 -8.43 24.01 -21.09
CA GLU A 563 -7.76 22.73 -20.98
C GLU A 563 -8.67 21.67 -20.33
N PHE A 564 -9.35 22.00 -19.23
CA PHE A 564 -10.30 21.09 -18.58
C PHE A 564 -11.45 20.70 -19.52
N THR A 565 -12.10 21.69 -20.13
CA THR A 565 -13.27 21.41 -20.98
C THR A 565 -12.91 20.70 -22.28
N ASP A 566 -11.77 21.04 -22.89
CA ASP A 566 -11.25 20.35 -24.08
C ASP A 566 -10.89 18.89 -23.76
N ARG A 567 -10.21 18.63 -22.65
CA ARG A 567 -9.90 17.26 -22.20
C ARG A 567 -11.16 16.43 -21.92
N CYS A 568 -12.20 17.02 -21.32
CA CYS A 568 -13.48 16.33 -21.14
C CYS A 568 -14.07 15.87 -22.49
N ALA A 569 -14.03 16.72 -23.51
CA ALA A 569 -14.55 16.37 -24.83
C ALA A 569 -13.64 15.37 -25.56
N ILE A 570 -12.31 15.56 -25.49
CA ILE A 570 -11.33 14.70 -26.17
C ILE A 570 -11.34 13.31 -25.56
N TYR A 571 -11.29 13.19 -24.23
CA TYR A 571 -11.28 11.89 -23.54
C TYR A 571 -12.59 11.11 -23.77
N THR A 572 -13.75 11.78 -23.74
CA THR A 572 -15.02 11.10 -24.02
C THR A 572 -15.15 10.67 -25.49
N GLY A 573 -14.48 11.32 -26.42
CA GLY A 573 -14.43 10.90 -27.82
C GLY A 573 -13.31 9.90 -28.16
N ASP A 574 -12.37 9.68 -27.23
CA ASP A 574 -11.24 8.75 -27.43
C ASP A 574 -11.42 7.48 -26.57
N PHE A 575 -11.18 7.56 -25.26
CA PHE A 575 -11.09 6.39 -24.38
C PHE A 575 -12.02 6.41 -23.18
N LEU A 576 -12.45 7.59 -22.69
CA LEU A 576 -13.29 7.73 -21.49
C LEU A 576 -14.78 7.72 -21.87
N ASN A 577 -15.21 6.59 -22.42
CA ASN A 577 -16.57 6.30 -22.83
C ASN A 577 -16.87 4.81 -22.64
N GLU A 578 -18.12 4.38 -22.85
CA GLU A 578 -18.53 2.98 -22.64
C GLU A 578 -17.61 2.00 -23.36
N LYS A 579 -17.26 2.29 -24.62
CA LYS A 579 -16.43 1.41 -25.45
C LYS A 579 -14.98 1.36 -24.94
N GLY A 580 -14.40 2.51 -24.60
CA GLY A 580 -13.01 2.61 -24.12
C GLY A 580 -12.85 2.00 -22.73
N VAL A 581 -13.76 2.32 -21.80
CA VAL A 581 -13.75 1.74 -20.44
C VAL A 581 -13.93 0.23 -20.50
N ARG A 582 -14.81 -0.29 -21.36
CA ARG A 582 -14.98 -1.74 -21.53
C ARG A 582 -13.78 -2.43 -22.15
N ALA A 583 -13.00 -1.75 -22.98
CA ALA A 583 -11.76 -2.32 -23.50
C ALA A 583 -10.75 -2.65 -22.39
N ILE A 584 -10.77 -1.90 -21.28
CA ILE A 584 -10.01 -2.17 -20.07
C ILE A 584 -10.73 -3.20 -19.18
N TRP A 585 -12.02 -3.02 -18.97
CA TRP A 585 -12.78 -3.79 -17.99
C TRP A 585 -13.07 -5.24 -18.45
N ASP A 586 -13.45 -5.46 -19.73
CA ASP A 586 -13.81 -6.81 -20.19
C ASP A 586 -12.67 -7.83 -20.00
N PRO A 587 -11.38 -7.53 -20.28
CA PRO A 587 -10.26 -8.41 -19.90
C PRO A 587 -10.12 -8.65 -18.39
N MET A 588 -10.32 -7.62 -17.56
CA MET A 588 -10.26 -7.75 -16.10
C MET A 588 -11.38 -8.66 -15.58
N TYR A 589 -12.57 -8.58 -16.17
CA TYR A 589 -13.67 -9.49 -15.86
C TYR A 589 -13.32 -10.95 -16.23
N GLU A 590 -12.78 -11.16 -17.42
CA GLU A 590 -12.37 -12.50 -17.87
C GLU A 590 -11.38 -13.16 -16.91
N MET A 591 -10.46 -12.39 -16.32
CA MET A 591 -9.52 -12.92 -15.33
C MET A 591 -10.21 -13.47 -14.09
N ILE A 592 -11.22 -12.80 -13.55
CA ILE A 592 -11.84 -13.14 -12.26
C ILE A 592 -13.09 -14.03 -12.40
N LYS A 593 -13.71 -14.10 -13.57
CA LYS A 593 -15.02 -14.75 -13.76
C LYS A 593 -15.08 -16.20 -13.30
N THR A 594 -13.98 -16.94 -13.42
CA THR A 594 -13.89 -18.35 -13.03
C THR A 594 -13.83 -18.52 -11.52
N GLU A 595 -13.12 -17.63 -10.82
CA GLU A 595 -12.89 -17.71 -9.39
C GLU A 595 -13.96 -16.97 -8.57
N TYR A 596 -14.52 -15.89 -9.10
CA TYR A 596 -15.47 -15.04 -8.40
C TYR A 596 -16.69 -15.76 -7.81
N PRO A 597 -17.32 -16.76 -8.48
CA PRO A 597 -18.42 -17.53 -7.89
C PRO A 597 -18.05 -18.24 -6.57
N PHE A 598 -16.83 -18.79 -6.49
CA PHE A 598 -16.35 -19.47 -5.27
C PHE A 598 -16.04 -18.47 -4.14
N HIS A 599 -15.52 -17.31 -4.48
CA HIS A 599 -15.35 -16.19 -3.54
C HIS A 599 -16.70 -15.77 -2.95
N ARG A 600 -17.71 -15.57 -3.81
CA ARG A 600 -19.06 -15.21 -3.36
C ARG A 600 -19.73 -16.27 -2.51
N GLU A 601 -19.51 -17.54 -2.78
CA GLU A 601 -20.05 -18.62 -1.97
C GLU A 601 -19.60 -18.53 -0.51
N LEU A 602 -18.38 -18.03 -0.25
CA LEU A 602 -17.88 -17.82 1.11
C LEU A 602 -18.53 -16.64 1.83
N TYR A 603 -18.75 -15.51 1.12
CA TYR A 603 -19.01 -14.24 1.77
C TYR A 603 -20.38 -13.64 1.46
N ASN A 604 -20.97 -13.94 0.30
CA ASN A 604 -22.15 -13.21 -0.14
C ASN A 604 -23.14 -14.05 -0.97
N LYS A 605 -23.71 -15.07 -0.36
CA LYS A 605 -24.69 -15.96 -1.00
C LYS A 605 -25.98 -15.27 -1.44
N TRP A 606 -26.31 -14.12 -0.85
CA TRP A 606 -27.64 -13.52 -0.90
C TRP A 606 -27.74 -12.26 -1.76
N TRP A 607 -26.63 -11.71 -2.24
CA TRP A 607 -26.60 -10.44 -2.97
C TRP A 607 -26.77 -10.63 -4.48
N PRO A 608 -27.08 -9.53 -5.26
CA PRO A 608 -27.43 -9.66 -6.66
C PRO A 608 -26.43 -10.49 -7.47
N ASN A 609 -26.95 -11.16 -8.49
CA ASN A 609 -26.15 -11.91 -9.42
C ASN A 609 -25.08 -10.98 -10.02
N TYR A 610 -23.81 -11.40 -10.02
CA TYR A 610 -22.69 -10.65 -10.61
C TYR A 610 -22.98 -10.20 -12.07
N ALA A 611 -23.67 -11.01 -12.85
CA ALA A 611 -24.10 -10.66 -14.21
C ALA A 611 -25.07 -9.47 -14.23
N GLU A 612 -25.89 -9.31 -13.20
CA GLU A 612 -26.79 -8.18 -13.03
C GLU A 612 -26.01 -6.90 -12.72
N GLU A 613 -25.08 -6.94 -11.77
CA GLU A 613 -24.20 -5.80 -11.44
C GLU A 613 -23.36 -5.38 -12.64
N LEU A 614 -22.83 -6.35 -13.38
CA LEU A 614 -22.11 -6.10 -14.63
C LEU A 614 -23.01 -5.40 -15.66
N GLY A 615 -24.27 -5.83 -15.80
CA GLY A 615 -25.28 -5.21 -16.65
C GLY A 615 -25.61 -3.79 -16.21
N ASN A 616 -25.79 -3.56 -14.91
CA ASN A 616 -26.09 -2.26 -14.32
C ASN A 616 -24.97 -1.26 -14.59
N ALA A 617 -23.71 -1.63 -14.33
CA ALA A 617 -22.58 -0.75 -14.56
C ALA A 617 -22.32 -0.46 -16.05
N ARG A 618 -22.54 -1.44 -16.94
CA ARG A 618 -22.49 -1.21 -18.40
C ARG A 618 -23.58 -0.26 -18.88
N ASN A 619 -24.79 -0.39 -18.34
CA ASN A 619 -25.90 0.54 -18.65
C ASN A 619 -25.62 1.93 -18.08
N TRP A 620 -25.00 2.01 -16.91
CA TRP A 620 -24.57 3.27 -16.31
C TRP A 620 -23.60 4.02 -17.23
N LEU A 621 -22.57 3.38 -17.76
CA LEU A 621 -21.63 3.97 -18.72
C LEU A 621 -22.33 4.54 -19.96
N LYS A 622 -23.23 3.74 -20.57
CA LYS A 622 -24.01 4.21 -21.74
C LYS A 622 -24.86 5.44 -21.46
N GLN A 623 -25.36 5.59 -20.24
CA GLN A 623 -26.12 6.78 -19.84
C GLN A 623 -25.19 7.95 -19.56
N ARG A 624 -24.04 7.70 -18.92
CA ARG A 624 -23.04 8.72 -18.60
C ARG A 624 -22.49 9.39 -19.86
N ASP A 625 -22.20 8.63 -20.89
CA ASP A 625 -21.76 9.14 -22.21
C ASP A 625 -22.75 10.14 -22.83
N LYS A 626 -24.05 10.01 -22.53
CA LYS A 626 -25.08 10.89 -23.07
C LYS A 626 -25.19 12.23 -22.36
N CYS A 627 -24.80 12.31 -21.08
CA CYS A 627 -25.07 13.48 -20.25
C CYS A 627 -23.79 14.23 -19.79
N PHE A 628 -22.67 13.55 -19.57
CA PHE A 628 -21.48 14.17 -18.97
C PHE A 628 -21.01 15.41 -19.73
N LEU A 629 -20.79 15.30 -21.04
CA LEU A 629 -20.31 16.42 -21.84
C LEU A 629 -21.35 17.57 -21.95
N ASN A 630 -22.65 17.26 -21.83
CA ASN A 630 -23.69 18.29 -21.77
C ASN A 630 -23.59 19.08 -20.46
N TYR A 631 -23.28 18.43 -19.32
CA TYR A 631 -23.10 19.14 -18.06
C TYR A 631 -21.88 20.07 -18.10
N VAL A 632 -20.77 19.64 -18.70
CA VAL A 632 -19.59 20.50 -18.93
C VAL A 632 -19.97 21.70 -19.78
N LYS A 633 -20.65 21.46 -20.93
CA LYS A 633 -21.07 22.50 -21.84
C LYS A 633 -22.00 23.52 -21.17
N ASP A 634 -23.03 23.04 -20.47
CA ASP A 634 -24.05 23.89 -19.89
C ASP A 634 -23.53 24.72 -18.72
N TYR A 635 -22.72 24.10 -17.86
CA TYR A 635 -22.12 24.79 -16.70
C TYR A 635 -21.15 25.90 -17.12
N TYR A 636 -20.25 25.60 -18.05
CA TYR A 636 -19.23 26.57 -18.50
C TYR A 636 -19.74 27.44 -19.66
N LYS A 637 -21.06 27.34 -20.02
CA LYS A 637 -21.71 28.16 -21.03
C LYS A 637 -21.01 28.10 -22.38
N LEU A 638 -20.64 26.90 -22.79
CA LEU A 638 -20.02 26.66 -24.09
C LEU A 638 -21.08 26.52 -25.19
N ASP A 639 -20.63 26.74 -26.42
CA ASP A 639 -21.50 26.53 -27.59
C ASP A 639 -21.97 25.07 -27.72
N SER A 640 -22.93 24.81 -28.58
CA SER A 640 -23.43 23.47 -28.87
C SER A 640 -22.26 22.55 -29.30
N THR A 641 -22.37 21.27 -28.97
CA THR A 641 -21.43 20.28 -29.48
C THR A 641 -21.85 19.78 -30.86
N ILE A 642 -20.85 19.49 -31.69
CA ILE A 642 -21.03 18.88 -33.02
C ILE A 642 -20.31 17.54 -33.05
N PRO A 643 -20.82 16.52 -33.75
CA PRO A 643 -20.09 15.28 -34.01
C PRO A 643 -18.82 15.59 -34.80
N MET A 644 -17.72 14.95 -34.42
CA MET A 644 -16.44 15.08 -35.10
C MET A 644 -15.72 13.74 -35.08
N THR A 645 -15.07 13.41 -36.19
CA THR A 645 -14.19 12.25 -36.28
C THR A 645 -12.80 12.69 -36.76
N ILE A 646 -11.75 12.25 -36.07
CA ILE A 646 -10.37 12.37 -36.50
C ILE A 646 -9.86 10.95 -36.71
N ASN A 647 -9.26 10.69 -37.89
CA ASN A 647 -8.74 9.37 -38.21
C ASN A 647 -7.38 9.50 -38.89
N SER A 648 -6.39 8.77 -38.40
CA SER A 648 -5.05 8.73 -38.99
C SER A 648 -4.98 8.10 -40.39
N GLY A 649 -6.06 7.53 -40.88
CA GLY A 649 -6.15 6.95 -42.23
C GLY A 649 -5.44 5.61 -42.41
N GLN A 650 -4.71 5.11 -41.42
CA GLN A 650 -4.08 3.79 -41.41
C GLN A 650 -4.07 3.20 -40.01
N GLU A 651 -4.53 1.96 -39.86
CA GLU A 651 -4.53 1.20 -38.60
C GLU A 651 -3.13 0.84 -38.07
N SER A 652 -2.08 1.11 -38.84
CA SER A 652 -0.71 0.65 -38.56
C SER A 652 0.37 1.75 -38.47
N THR A 653 -0.01 3.02 -38.31
CA THR A 653 1.01 4.08 -38.18
C THR A 653 1.43 4.26 -36.72
N ASN A 654 2.74 4.18 -36.46
CA ASN A 654 3.36 4.58 -35.18
C ASN A 654 3.32 6.11 -34.94
N ALA A 655 2.50 6.85 -35.71
CA ALA A 655 2.38 8.29 -35.58
C ALA A 655 1.48 8.63 -34.38
N ALA A 656 2.03 9.37 -33.41
CA ALA A 656 1.25 9.96 -32.33
C ALA A 656 0.52 11.19 -32.88
N ILE A 657 -0.82 11.21 -32.78
CA ILE A 657 -1.65 12.35 -33.10
C ILE A 657 -2.02 13.06 -31.81
N THR A 658 -1.86 14.37 -31.78
CA THR A 658 -2.37 15.20 -30.69
C THR A 658 -3.52 16.07 -31.19
N PHE A 659 -4.55 16.16 -30.38
CA PHE A 659 -5.70 17.05 -30.57
C PHE A 659 -5.66 18.12 -29.47
N ASN A 660 -5.47 19.38 -29.84
CA ASN A 660 -5.25 20.50 -28.93
C ASN A 660 -4.19 20.21 -27.83
N GLY A 661 -3.07 19.56 -28.21
CA GLY A 661 -2.02 19.16 -27.28
C GLY A 661 -2.24 17.80 -26.60
N VAL A 662 -3.45 17.28 -26.57
CA VAL A 662 -3.79 15.98 -25.95
C VAL A 662 -3.51 14.85 -26.94
N LYS A 663 -2.73 13.86 -26.53
CA LYS A 663 -2.41 12.68 -27.34
C LYS A 663 -3.63 11.77 -27.45
N LEU A 664 -4.01 11.40 -28.67
CA LEU A 664 -5.06 10.40 -28.91
C LEU A 664 -4.49 8.98 -28.77
N THR A 665 -5.18 8.11 -28.06
CA THR A 665 -4.68 6.78 -27.69
C THR A 665 -4.44 5.85 -28.87
N LYS A 666 -5.34 5.91 -29.87
CA LYS A 666 -5.27 5.11 -31.10
C LYS A 666 -5.12 5.96 -32.36
N GLY A 667 -4.75 7.23 -32.21
CA GLY A 667 -4.74 8.18 -33.32
C GLY A 667 -6.13 8.42 -33.95
N VAL A 668 -7.19 8.09 -33.22
CA VAL A 668 -8.59 8.23 -33.64
C VAL A 668 -9.37 8.95 -32.56
N PHE A 669 -10.16 9.94 -32.98
CA PHE A 669 -11.20 10.56 -32.16
C PHE A 669 -12.53 10.34 -32.85
N ASP A 670 -13.54 9.86 -32.13
CA ASP A 670 -14.91 9.70 -32.61
C ASP A 670 -15.89 10.11 -31.52
N GLY A 671 -16.25 11.39 -31.52
CA GLY A 671 -17.01 11.96 -30.42
C GLY A 671 -17.74 13.26 -30.79
N LYS A 672 -17.97 14.08 -29.76
CA LYS A 672 -18.53 15.42 -29.89
C LYS A 672 -17.52 16.44 -29.42
N TYR A 673 -17.39 17.54 -30.15
CA TYR A 673 -16.56 18.66 -29.78
C TYR A 673 -17.31 19.98 -29.87
N TYR A 674 -16.85 21.03 -29.21
CA TYR A 674 -17.55 22.30 -29.08
C TYR A 674 -17.49 23.11 -30.38
N LYS A 675 -18.63 23.55 -30.87
CA LYS A 675 -18.76 24.42 -32.05
C LYS A 675 -18.00 25.74 -31.80
N GLY A 676 -17.33 26.24 -32.83
CA GLY A 676 -16.61 27.51 -32.78
C GLY A 676 -15.26 27.46 -32.06
N ARG A 677 -14.87 26.34 -31.41
CA ARG A 677 -13.54 26.19 -30.83
C ARG A 677 -12.49 25.85 -31.87
N LYS A 678 -11.30 26.42 -31.70
CA LYS A 678 -10.13 26.11 -32.54
C LYS A 678 -9.71 24.66 -32.34
N VAL A 679 -9.48 23.98 -33.44
CA VAL A 679 -8.90 22.62 -33.46
C VAL A 679 -7.48 22.73 -33.97
N THR A 680 -6.54 22.21 -33.19
CA THR A 680 -5.12 22.10 -33.57
C THR A 680 -4.74 20.63 -33.53
N LEU A 681 -4.33 20.09 -34.69
CA LEU A 681 -3.86 18.73 -34.81
C LEU A 681 -2.39 18.75 -35.13
N ASN A 682 -1.63 17.98 -34.37
CA ASN A 682 -0.21 17.73 -34.65
C ASN A 682 0.01 16.22 -34.75
N SER A 683 1.04 15.84 -35.52
CA SER A 683 1.50 14.46 -35.59
C SER A 683 2.98 14.41 -35.34
N THR A 684 3.43 13.39 -34.63
CA THR A 684 4.85 13.12 -34.42
C THR A 684 5.13 11.74 -35.00
N PRO A 685 5.61 11.67 -36.26
CA PRO A 685 5.97 10.39 -36.85
C PRO A 685 7.25 9.86 -36.21
N ALA A 686 7.24 8.59 -35.80
CA ALA A 686 8.46 7.93 -35.32
C ALA A 686 9.52 7.71 -36.44
N SER A 687 9.10 7.67 -37.69
CA SER A 687 9.99 7.41 -38.84
C SER A 687 9.51 7.97 -40.20
N GLU A 688 8.31 8.58 -40.32
CA GLU A 688 7.78 9.08 -41.59
C GLU A 688 7.08 10.44 -41.41
N GLN A 689 7.25 11.34 -42.35
CA GLN A 689 6.66 12.68 -42.30
C GLN A 689 5.19 12.67 -42.77
N VAL A 690 4.33 13.41 -42.09
CA VAL A 690 2.95 13.68 -42.50
C VAL A 690 2.98 14.55 -43.78
N VAL A 691 2.24 14.12 -44.78
CA VAL A 691 2.23 14.77 -46.11
C VAL A 691 1.17 15.87 -46.21
N GLY A 692 0.15 15.83 -45.41
CA GLY A 692 -0.91 16.84 -45.40
C GLY A 692 -2.15 16.35 -44.62
N TRP A 693 -3.08 17.28 -44.47
CA TRP A 693 -4.39 17.04 -43.84
C TRP A 693 -5.46 17.23 -44.89
N SER A 694 -6.44 16.33 -45.01
CA SER A 694 -7.66 16.58 -45.72
C SER A 694 -8.82 16.77 -44.73
N VAL A 695 -9.53 17.87 -44.85
CA VAL A 695 -10.75 18.11 -44.08
C VAL A 695 -11.94 17.82 -45.01
N ILE A 696 -12.73 16.79 -44.66
CA ILE A 696 -13.95 16.47 -45.39
C ILE A 696 -15.11 16.99 -44.53
N VAL A 697 -15.77 18.03 -45.02
CA VAL A 697 -17.00 18.55 -44.42
C VAL A 697 -18.18 17.89 -45.11
N VAL A 698 -18.96 17.10 -44.38
CA VAL A 698 -20.19 16.50 -44.86
C VAL A 698 -21.35 17.34 -44.33
N ALA A 699 -21.85 18.27 -45.14
CA ALA A 699 -23.04 19.01 -44.84
C ALA A 699 -24.28 18.28 -45.38
N ALA A 700 -25.46 18.55 -44.82
CA ALA A 700 -26.73 17.98 -45.30
C ALA A 700 -27.05 18.30 -46.78
N SER A 701 -26.34 19.26 -47.36
CA SER A 701 -26.46 19.71 -48.76
C SER A 701 -25.40 19.17 -49.72
N GLY A 702 -24.45 18.37 -49.24
CA GLY A 702 -23.33 17.81 -50.04
C GLY A 702 -22.01 17.73 -49.32
N THR A 703 -21.07 17.01 -49.88
CA THR A 703 -19.71 16.82 -49.30
C THR A 703 -18.74 17.83 -49.90
N THR A 704 -18.12 18.65 -49.10
CA THR A 704 -17.02 19.53 -49.51
C THR A 704 -15.72 19.05 -48.95
N THR A 705 -14.73 18.79 -49.80
CA THR A 705 -13.38 18.40 -49.40
C THR A 705 -12.45 19.59 -49.54
N THR A 706 -11.76 19.99 -48.47
CA THR A 706 -10.71 21.00 -48.55
C THR A 706 -9.39 20.34 -48.22
N GLU A 707 -8.44 20.34 -49.14
CA GLU A 707 -7.09 19.80 -48.94
C GLU A 707 -6.15 20.91 -48.47
N TYR A 708 -5.47 20.68 -47.36
CA TYR A 708 -4.39 21.55 -46.91
C TYR A 708 -3.04 20.85 -47.13
N SER A 709 -2.24 21.35 -48.06
CA SER A 709 -0.91 20.83 -48.31
C SER A 709 0.13 21.50 -47.42
N GLY A 710 0.81 20.71 -46.59
CA GLY A 710 2.04 21.08 -45.87
C GLY A 710 3.31 20.72 -46.72
N PRO A 711 4.52 21.08 -46.28
CA PRO A 711 5.73 20.80 -47.03
C PRO A 711 5.94 19.29 -47.22
N SER A 712 6.19 18.92 -48.46
CA SER A 712 6.19 17.58 -49.00
C SER A 712 7.23 16.64 -48.39
N TYR A 713 6.79 15.53 -47.81
CA TYR A 713 7.48 14.23 -47.78
C TYR A 713 6.49 13.10 -47.39
N ARG A 714 6.46 12.07 -48.20
CA ARG A 714 5.65 10.82 -48.30
C ARG A 714 4.48 10.53 -47.36
N ARG A 715 3.39 10.12 -47.99
CA ARG A 715 1.98 9.93 -47.72
C ARG A 715 1.59 9.21 -46.40
N SER A 716 0.86 9.90 -45.53
CA SER A 716 -0.32 9.39 -44.88
C SER A 716 -1.41 10.49 -44.91
N VAL A 717 -2.63 10.15 -45.29
CA VAL A 717 -3.76 11.08 -45.38
C VAL A 717 -4.55 10.99 -44.08
N LEU A 718 -4.61 12.08 -43.32
CA LEU A 718 -5.51 12.24 -42.18
C LEU A 718 -6.80 12.92 -42.65
N GLY A 719 -7.93 12.26 -42.39
CA GLY A 719 -9.27 12.83 -42.72
C GLY A 719 -9.98 13.33 -41.48
N ILE A 720 -10.43 14.58 -41.48
CA ILE A 720 -11.35 15.12 -40.48
C ILE A 720 -12.74 15.13 -41.12
N HIS A 721 -13.71 14.43 -40.52
CA HIS A 721 -15.09 14.41 -40.96
C HIS A 721 -15.95 15.23 -40.00
N TRP A 722 -16.61 16.27 -40.54
CA TRP A 722 -17.66 17.03 -39.87
C TRP A 722 -19.03 16.53 -40.34
N LYS A 723 -19.90 16.20 -39.39
CA LYS A 723 -21.33 15.95 -39.67
C LYS A 723 -22.13 17.08 -39.05
N ASP A 724 -22.90 17.81 -39.86
CA ASP A 724 -23.89 18.78 -39.40
C ASP A 724 -25.10 18.07 -38.76
#